data_5a8eb6507b67bcf01904dc66c8aadeed
#
_entry.id   5a8eb6507b67bcf01904dc66c8aadeed
#
_cell.length_a   1.000
_cell.length_b   1.000
_cell.length_c   1.000
_cell.angle_alpha   90.00
_cell.angle_beta   90.00
_cell.angle_gamma   90.00
#
_symmetry.space_group_name_H-M   'P 1'
#
loop_
_entity.id
_entity.type
_entity.pdbx_description
1 polymer ?
#
loop_
_entity_poly.entity_id
_entity_poly.type
_entity_poly.pdbx_seq_one_letter_code
_entity_poly.pdbx_strand_id
1 'polypeptide(L)'
;MDTKFIGKKSAAAGGWGALKSCGKRLLQSGMPISGARTMLKANQPDGFDCPGCAWGDPEHGSSFEFCENGVKAVAWEATEKRATPAFFAERTVSQLRQLTDYELELNGRLTHPMRYDAASDRYLPVAWADAFAEIGSILRGFDSPNRAEFYTSGRASNEAAFLYQLFVRVYGTNNFPDCSNMCHEASGIAMRQAVGVGKGTVLLEDFEEADAIFVIGQNPGTNHPRMLGDLRRAAIRGARVVVFNPIRERGLERFSDPQDKVEMLRGGSTDIASLYLQPQLGGDMAAVRGMAKAVLAAEDAAVAAGLPSVLDHAFLVEHCAGFAEYRAAVEATSWADIEDQSGLSRQEIERAADVYISAERVICTWAMGVTQHLHSVATIREIANFMFLRGNIGRPGAGLCPVRGHSNVQGDRTVGINEKPADDFLDALEKHFRFTVPREHGHNVLAAIGAMLDGSAEAFIGLGGNFARATPDSALVEKALRRLKLTVHIATKPNHSHLMPGEVAFILPCLGRTEMDLNAAGNSQLISVEDSMSMVHGSAGINRPASPHLLSEVAIIAGIAQATVGSAVVDWEELADDHDRIRDHIEATIPGFENYNARLRKPRGFHLRNTAAHREWDTPAGKATFSCEALPEETVHQRARKGEGRFALQTFRSHDQYNTTVYGLDDRYRGVYGERQVIFIHPADLKAMNAEAGDRIDVVGEHDDGIERIAENFRFVPYDIPRGSIAGYYPELNVLVPLGSAGVESDTPTSKSIMVSFRRRQAP
;
A
#
# COMPACT_ATOMS: atom_id res chain seq x y z
N MET A 1 -21.78 21.91 -21.88
CA MET A 1 -21.14 21.00 -20.90
C MET A 1 -19.93 20.35 -21.56
N ASP A 2 -18.78 20.41 -20.90
CA ASP A 2 -17.57 19.76 -21.41
C ASP A 2 -17.46 18.35 -20.77
N THR A 3 -17.98 17.35 -21.49
CA THR A 3 -17.92 15.92 -21.11
C THR A 3 -16.90 15.14 -21.92
N LYS A 4 -16.01 15.83 -22.67
CA LYS A 4 -14.99 15.18 -23.51
C LYS A 4 -14.05 14.26 -22.74
N PHE A 5 -13.91 14.48 -21.43
CA PHE A 5 -13.12 13.62 -20.54
C PHE A 5 -13.82 12.31 -20.16
N ILE A 6 -15.12 12.16 -20.41
CA ILE A 6 -15.87 10.91 -20.20
C ILE A 6 -15.92 10.16 -21.54
N GLY A 7 -15.30 8.99 -21.58
CA GLY A 7 -15.20 8.17 -22.77
C GLY A 7 -15.64 6.73 -22.54
N LYS A 8 -15.39 5.88 -23.53
CA LYS A 8 -15.77 4.47 -23.48
C LYS A 8 -14.87 3.71 -22.49
N LYS A 9 -15.48 2.95 -21.58
CA LYS A 9 -14.78 2.01 -20.70
C LYS A 9 -14.21 0.83 -21.50
N SER A 10 -13.05 0.30 -21.10
CA SER A 10 -12.52 -0.95 -21.65
C SER A 10 -13.51 -2.10 -21.44
N ALA A 11 -13.64 -2.99 -22.42
CA ALA A 11 -14.53 -4.15 -22.32
C ALA A 11 -14.05 -5.16 -21.28
N ALA A 12 -12.74 -5.32 -21.15
CA ALA A 12 -12.07 -6.15 -20.15
C ALA A 12 -10.81 -5.44 -19.64
N ALA A 13 -10.28 -5.83 -18.48
CA ALA A 13 -8.94 -5.47 -18.06
C ALA A 13 -7.91 -6.24 -18.90
N GLY A 14 -6.67 -5.72 -19.01
CA GLY A 14 -5.62 -6.35 -19.80
C GLY A 14 -5.79 -6.17 -21.31
N GLY A 15 -5.64 -7.24 -22.06
CA GLY A 15 -5.85 -7.35 -23.50
C GLY A 15 -4.99 -6.38 -24.33
N TRP A 16 -5.44 -6.08 -25.55
CA TRP A 16 -4.78 -5.15 -26.47
C TRP A 16 -4.63 -3.73 -25.90
N GLY A 17 -5.53 -3.34 -24.99
CA GLY A 17 -5.44 -2.05 -24.28
C GLY A 17 -4.20 -1.94 -23.44
N ALA A 18 -3.84 -3.01 -22.73
CA ALA A 18 -2.62 -3.09 -21.90
C ALA A 18 -1.36 -3.02 -22.79
N LEU A 19 -1.30 -3.79 -23.88
CA LEU A 19 -0.15 -3.78 -24.79
C LEU A 19 0.07 -2.38 -25.42
N LYS A 20 -0.99 -1.71 -25.85
CA LYS A 20 -0.91 -0.33 -26.37
C LYS A 20 -0.43 0.65 -25.30
N SER A 21 -0.92 0.52 -24.08
CA SER A 21 -0.49 1.36 -22.95
C SER A 21 0.99 1.16 -22.64
N CYS A 22 1.46 -0.10 -22.57
CA CYS A 22 2.88 -0.42 -22.38
C CYS A 22 3.76 0.21 -23.44
N GLY A 23 3.42 0.01 -24.73
CA GLY A 23 4.17 0.61 -25.84
C GLY A 23 4.22 2.13 -25.78
N LYS A 24 3.08 2.80 -25.47
CA LYS A 24 3.01 4.25 -25.29
C LYS A 24 3.97 4.72 -24.18
N ARG A 25 4.04 4.01 -23.03
CA ARG A 25 4.88 4.41 -21.91
C ARG A 25 6.36 4.21 -22.17
N LEU A 26 6.76 3.10 -22.80
CA LEU A 26 8.14 2.87 -23.21
C LEU A 26 8.63 3.94 -24.21
N LEU A 27 7.78 4.30 -25.20
CA LEU A 27 8.09 5.39 -26.14
C LEU A 27 8.24 6.75 -25.43
N GLN A 28 7.32 7.11 -24.53
CA GLN A 28 7.35 8.37 -23.78
C GLN A 28 8.57 8.50 -22.86
N SER A 29 9.10 7.37 -22.38
CA SER A 29 10.29 7.31 -21.53
C SER A 29 11.60 7.33 -22.32
N GLY A 30 11.57 7.38 -23.65
CA GLY A 30 12.75 7.31 -24.51
C GLY A 30 13.36 5.92 -24.65
N MET A 31 12.67 4.87 -24.22
CA MET A 31 13.21 3.51 -24.08
C MET A 31 12.50 2.46 -24.94
N PRO A 32 12.33 2.62 -26.26
CA PRO A 32 11.53 1.66 -27.04
C PRO A 32 12.20 0.26 -27.14
N ILE A 33 13.53 0.18 -27.20
CA ILE A 33 14.28 -1.09 -27.32
C ILE A 33 14.94 -1.46 -25.99
N SER A 34 15.65 -0.53 -25.35
CA SER A 34 16.29 -0.74 -24.05
C SER A 34 15.27 -1.13 -22.98
N GLY A 35 14.07 -0.49 -23.00
CA GLY A 35 12.99 -0.82 -22.09
C GLY A 35 12.46 -2.25 -22.25
N ALA A 36 12.35 -2.75 -23.47
CA ALA A 36 11.98 -4.16 -23.70
C ALA A 36 13.00 -5.12 -23.09
N ARG A 37 14.30 -4.84 -23.25
CA ARG A 37 15.39 -5.63 -22.63
C ARG A 37 15.33 -5.56 -21.10
N THR A 38 15.08 -4.38 -20.53
CA THR A 38 14.93 -4.19 -19.09
C THR A 38 13.73 -5.00 -18.57
N MET A 39 12.59 -4.97 -19.29
CA MET A 39 11.39 -5.72 -18.88
C MET A 39 11.59 -7.24 -18.85
N LEU A 40 12.43 -7.81 -19.73
CA LEU A 40 12.74 -9.25 -19.73
C LEU A 40 13.57 -9.68 -18.50
N LYS A 41 14.04 -8.74 -17.68
CA LYS A 41 14.75 -8.98 -16.43
C LYS A 41 13.93 -8.62 -15.19
N ALA A 42 12.73 -8.08 -15.37
CA ALA A 42 11.83 -7.83 -14.25
C ALA A 42 11.28 -9.13 -13.68
N ASN A 43 11.37 -9.30 -12.38
CA ASN A 43 10.93 -10.48 -11.63
C ASN A 43 11.59 -11.79 -12.12
N GLN A 44 12.83 -11.70 -12.60
CA GLN A 44 13.62 -12.86 -13.01
C GLN A 44 14.71 -13.16 -11.97
N PRO A 45 15.10 -14.44 -11.77
CA PRO A 45 16.11 -14.81 -10.79
C PRO A 45 17.47 -14.13 -10.99
N ASP A 46 17.80 -13.73 -12.22
CA ASP A 46 19.03 -13.03 -12.60
C ASP A 46 18.77 -11.56 -12.99
N GLY A 47 17.74 -10.97 -12.45
CA GLY A 47 17.30 -9.63 -12.74
C GLY A 47 16.93 -8.84 -11.47
N PHE A 48 15.97 -7.94 -11.63
CA PHE A 48 15.51 -7.08 -10.56
C PHE A 48 14.03 -7.31 -10.25
N ASP A 49 13.67 -7.16 -8.98
CA ASP A 49 12.27 -7.11 -8.54
C ASP A 49 11.57 -5.84 -9.07
N CYS A 50 10.37 -6.01 -9.60
CA CYS A 50 9.59 -4.89 -10.12
C CYS A 50 9.30 -3.86 -9.03
N PRO A 51 9.64 -2.56 -9.21
CA PRO A 51 9.43 -1.52 -8.21
C PRO A 51 7.95 -1.14 -8.03
N GLY A 52 7.02 -1.95 -8.53
CA GLY A 52 5.59 -1.79 -8.42
C GLY A 52 5.03 -2.32 -7.10
N CYS A 53 4.26 -3.40 -7.18
CA CYS A 53 3.53 -4.00 -6.06
C CYS A 53 4.23 -5.21 -5.46
N ALA A 54 3.75 -5.65 -4.28
CA ALA A 54 4.26 -6.80 -3.56
C ALA A 54 3.55 -8.12 -3.92
N TRP A 55 3.07 -8.31 -5.15
CA TRP A 55 2.51 -9.59 -5.58
C TRP A 55 3.64 -10.60 -5.87
N GLY A 56 3.52 -11.79 -5.30
CA GLY A 56 4.53 -12.84 -5.37
C GLY A 56 4.90 -13.30 -6.80
N ASP A 57 6.04 -13.94 -6.91
CA ASP A 57 6.52 -14.57 -8.15
C ASP A 57 6.26 -16.07 -8.12
N PRO A 58 5.69 -16.68 -9.18
CA PRO A 58 5.40 -18.11 -9.22
C PRO A 58 6.69 -18.95 -9.25
N GLU A 59 6.68 -20.16 -8.69
CA GLU A 59 7.83 -21.08 -8.69
C GLU A 59 8.34 -21.34 -10.11
N HIS A 60 7.41 -21.52 -11.05
CA HIS A 60 7.68 -21.71 -12.48
C HIS A 60 7.23 -20.50 -13.29
N GLY A 61 8.02 -19.40 -13.24
CA GLY A 61 7.73 -18.17 -13.94
C GLY A 61 8.00 -18.22 -15.45
N SER A 62 7.36 -17.33 -16.18
CA SER A 62 7.60 -17.09 -17.61
C SER A 62 8.70 -16.04 -17.81
N SER A 63 9.23 -15.91 -19.03
CA SER A 63 10.12 -14.79 -19.41
C SER A 63 9.41 -13.44 -19.43
N PHE A 64 8.08 -13.41 -19.26
CA PHE A 64 7.23 -12.22 -19.25
C PHE A 64 6.54 -12.06 -17.90
N GLU A 65 7.30 -12.19 -16.80
CA GLU A 65 6.76 -12.11 -15.43
C GLU A 65 6.50 -10.67 -15.00
N PHE A 66 5.76 -9.92 -15.81
CA PHE A 66 5.41 -8.53 -15.56
C PHE A 66 3.98 -8.22 -16.06
N CYS A 67 3.39 -7.18 -15.48
CA CYS A 67 2.08 -6.68 -15.87
C CYS A 67 2.18 -5.28 -16.48
N GLU A 68 1.06 -4.75 -16.97
CA GLU A 68 0.98 -3.39 -17.53
C GLU A 68 1.52 -2.33 -16.54
N ASN A 69 1.17 -2.41 -15.25
CA ASN A 69 1.63 -1.44 -14.27
C ASN A 69 3.11 -1.63 -13.91
N GLY A 70 3.63 -2.86 -13.98
CA GLY A 70 5.07 -3.12 -13.89
C GLY A 70 5.84 -2.46 -15.02
N VAL A 71 5.37 -2.58 -16.28
CA VAL A 71 5.96 -1.86 -17.42
C VAL A 71 5.94 -0.35 -17.21
N LYS A 72 4.84 0.20 -16.71
CA LYS A 72 4.75 1.64 -16.41
C LYS A 72 5.75 2.07 -15.33
N ALA A 73 5.84 1.31 -14.24
CA ALA A 73 6.75 1.59 -13.14
C ALA A 73 8.22 1.56 -13.59
N VAL A 74 8.61 0.51 -14.31
CA VAL A 74 9.97 0.37 -14.87
C VAL A 74 10.28 1.45 -15.89
N ALA A 75 9.37 1.74 -16.84
CA ALA A 75 9.56 2.80 -17.82
C ALA A 75 9.65 4.19 -17.18
N TRP A 76 8.93 4.40 -16.09
CA TRP A 76 8.95 5.65 -15.34
C TRP A 76 10.25 5.85 -14.57
N GLU A 77 10.78 4.78 -13.96
CA GLU A 77 12.04 4.80 -13.22
C GLU A 77 13.25 4.86 -14.18
N ALA A 78 13.30 3.98 -15.17
CA ALA A 78 14.44 3.85 -16.08
C ALA A 78 14.43 4.89 -17.24
N THR A 79 13.56 5.90 -17.20
CA THR A 79 13.42 6.93 -18.24
C THR A 79 14.75 7.59 -18.60
N GLU A 80 14.91 7.99 -19.88
CA GLU A 80 16.07 8.78 -20.35
C GLU A 80 15.98 10.27 -19.98
N LYS A 81 14.84 10.75 -19.48
CA LYS A 81 14.67 12.12 -19.04
C LYS A 81 15.43 12.40 -17.74
N ARG A 82 15.96 13.62 -17.59
CA ARG A 82 16.80 14.04 -16.46
C ARG A 82 16.37 15.38 -15.89
N ALA A 83 16.06 15.42 -14.61
CA ALA A 83 15.93 16.65 -13.82
C ALA A 83 17.33 17.04 -13.32
N THR A 84 18.04 17.81 -14.13
CA THR A 84 19.42 18.24 -13.88
C THR A 84 19.47 19.53 -13.04
N PRO A 85 20.65 19.98 -12.55
CA PRO A 85 20.78 21.28 -11.89
C PRO A 85 20.21 22.45 -12.72
N ALA A 86 20.29 22.40 -14.06
CA ALA A 86 19.70 23.42 -14.92
C ALA A 86 18.18 23.50 -14.78
N PHE A 87 17.48 22.35 -14.65
CA PHE A 87 16.04 22.32 -14.41
C PHE A 87 15.64 23.10 -13.13
N PHE A 88 16.43 22.97 -12.06
CA PHE A 88 16.20 23.68 -10.81
C PHE A 88 16.68 25.13 -10.84
N ALA A 89 17.68 25.45 -11.65
CA ALA A 89 18.16 26.82 -11.83
C ALA A 89 17.20 27.70 -12.66
N GLU A 90 16.45 27.08 -13.57
CA GLU A 90 15.47 27.79 -14.42
C GLU A 90 14.19 28.18 -13.69
N ARG A 91 13.81 27.46 -12.61
CA ARG A 91 12.53 27.59 -11.93
C ARG A 91 12.71 27.75 -10.43
N THR A 92 11.93 28.65 -9.83
CA THR A 92 11.85 28.74 -8.37
C THR A 92 11.02 27.57 -7.81
N VAL A 93 11.22 27.23 -6.54
CA VAL A 93 10.40 26.23 -5.83
C VAL A 93 8.92 26.66 -5.85
N SER A 94 8.65 27.95 -5.70
CA SER A 94 7.29 28.52 -5.79
C SER A 94 6.65 28.30 -7.16
N GLN A 95 7.41 28.37 -8.24
CA GLN A 95 6.94 28.06 -9.60
C GLN A 95 6.71 26.56 -9.78
N LEU A 96 7.62 25.72 -9.27
CA LEU A 96 7.49 24.26 -9.36
C LEU A 96 6.26 23.74 -8.61
N ARG A 97 5.83 24.37 -7.50
CA ARG A 97 4.59 24.02 -6.77
C ARG A 97 3.32 24.12 -7.60
N GLN A 98 3.33 24.88 -8.70
CA GLN A 98 2.16 25.01 -9.59
C GLN A 98 1.99 23.80 -10.53
N LEU A 99 3.02 22.97 -10.65
CA LEU A 99 2.97 21.76 -11.45
C LEU A 99 2.19 20.65 -10.71
N THR A 100 1.47 19.85 -11.45
CA THR A 100 0.87 18.62 -10.92
C THR A 100 1.94 17.58 -10.60
N ASP A 101 1.63 16.57 -9.78
CA ASP A 101 2.54 15.45 -9.51
C ASP A 101 3.00 14.77 -10.80
N TYR A 102 2.09 14.59 -11.76
CA TYR A 102 2.41 14.04 -13.08
C TYR A 102 3.45 14.88 -13.85
N GLU A 103 3.24 16.20 -13.91
CA GLU A 103 4.15 17.11 -14.60
C GLU A 103 5.52 17.19 -13.94
N LEU A 104 5.58 17.19 -12.60
CA LEU A 104 6.84 17.16 -11.85
C LEU A 104 7.65 15.90 -12.17
N GLU A 105 7.07 14.74 -11.97
CA GLU A 105 7.77 13.47 -12.18
C GLU A 105 8.09 13.20 -13.65
N LEU A 106 7.35 13.81 -14.60
CA LEU A 106 7.60 13.69 -16.03
C LEU A 106 8.95 14.31 -16.46
N ASN A 107 9.55 15.19 -15.65
CA ASN A 107 10.88 15.75 -15.91
C ASN A 107 12.01 14.72 -15.77
N GLY A 108 11.73 13.54 -15.21
CA GLY A 108 12.63 12.40 -15.20
C GLY A 108 13.42 12.24 -13.91
N ARG A 109 14.58 11.56 -14.01
CA ARG A 109 15.44 11.21 -12.88
C ARG A 109 16.20 12.39 -12.33
N LEU A 110 16.28 12.50 -11.00
CA LEU A 110 17.23 13.37 -10.31
C LEU A 110 18.66 12.95 -10.65
N THR A 111 19.60 13.89 -10.68
CA THR A 111 20.96 13.62 -11.15
C THR A 111 22.07 14.07 -10.20
N HIS A 112 21.83 15.04 -9.35
CA HIS A 112 22.82 15.59 -8.42
C HIS A 112 22.19 15.85 -7.06
N PRO A 113 22.93 15.76 -5.96
CA PRO A 113 22.47 16.24 -4.68
C PRO A 113 22.28 17.76 -4.75
N MET A 114 21.18 18.22 -4.19
CA MET A 114 20.72 19.59 -4.27
C MET A 114 20.43 20.14 -2.86
N ARG A 115 20.81 21.38 -2.61
CA ARG A 115 20.52 22.12 -1.40
C ARG A 115 19.61 23.32 -1.73
N TYR A 116 18.59 23.55 -0.93
CA TYR A 116 17.71 24.71 -1.08
C TYR A 116 18.41 26.00 -0.67
N ASP A 117 18.31 27.01 -1.51
CA ASP A 117 18.74 28.38 -1.24
C ASP A 117 17.52 29.28 -1.12
N ALA A 118 17.22 29.71 0.11
CA ALA A 118 16.05 30.51 0.42
C ALA A 118 16.12 31.92 -0.24
N ALA A 119 17.33 32.45 -0.47
CA ALA A 119 17.51 33.79 -1.06
C ALA A 119 17.05 33.82 -2.52
N SER A 120 17.29 32.75 -3.28
CA SER A 120 16.88 32.63 -4.69
C SER A 120 15.61 31.82 -4.88
N ASP A 121 15.06 31.21 -3.83
CA ASP A 121 13.95 30.23 -3.88
C ASP A 121 14.24 29.09 -4.86
N ARG A 122 15.48 28.56 -4.86
CA ARG A 122 15.93 27.51 -5.79
C ARG A 122 16.72 26.41 -5.10
N TYR A 123 16.76 25.26 -5.74
CA TYR A 123 17.71 24.22 -5.38
C TYR A 123 19.00 24.38 -6.17
N LEU A 124 20.14 24.43 -5.47
CA LEU A 124 21.48 24.53 -6.03
C LEU A 124 22.24 23.21 -5.80
N PRO A 125 23.13 22.80 -6.71
CA PRO A 125 23.93 21.59 -6.52
C PRO A 125 24.88 21.76 -5.33
N VAL A 126 25.08 20.66 -4.58
CA VAL A 126 25.97 20.57 -3.43
C VAL A 126 26.82 19.31 -3.54
N ALA A 127 28.03 19.30 -2.99
CA ALA A 127 28.82 18.07 -2.92
C ALA A 127 28.27 17.12 -1.86
N TRP A 128 28.39 15.81 -2.06
CA TRP A 128 27.91 14.80 -1.10
C TRP A 128 28.50 14.99 0.30
N ALA A 129 29.82 15.22 0.38
CA ALA A 129 30.49 15.42 1.66
C ALA A 129 29.96 16.63 2.43
N ASP A 130 29.69 17.75 1.73
CA ASP A 130 29.14 18.96 2.35
C ASP A 130 27.69 18.72 2.80
N ALA A 131 26.87 18.03 1.99
CA ALA A 131 25.50 17.69 2.35
C ALA A 131 25.46 16.81 3.61
N PHE A 132 26.25 15.73 3.66
CA PHE A 132 26.33 14.86 4.84
C PHE A 132 26.83 15.59 6.09
N ALA A 133 27.87 16.42 5.94
CA ALA A 133 28.43 17.20 7.06
C ALA A 133 27.40 18.18 7.65
N GLU A 134 26.65 18.90 6.78
CA GLU A 134 25.64 19.86 7.24
C GLU A 134 24.45 19.14 7.88
N ILE A 135 23.92 18.06 7.27
CA ILE A 135 22.84 17.24 7.84
C ILE A 135 23.25 16.69 9.21
N GLY A 136 24.43 16.05 9.31
CA GLY A 136 24.93 15.48 10.56
C GLY A 136 25.17 16.53 11.64
N SER A 137 25.64 17.72 11.25
CA SER A 137 25.82 18.85 12.18
C SER A 137 24.49 19.32 12.78
N ILE A 138 23.44 19.45 11.97
CA ILE A 138 22.12 19.88 12.43
C ILE A 138 21.52 18.82 13.35
N LEU A 139 21.57 17.53 12.98
CA LEU A 139 21.03 16.43 13.80
C LEU A 139 21.73 16.34 15.17
N ARG A 140 23.07 16.49 15.22
CA ARG A 140 23.81 16.53 16.49
C ARG A 140 23.52 17.79 17.32
N GLY A 141 23.03 18.84 16.70
CA GLY A 141 22.72 20.11 17.36
C GLY A 141 21.39 20.12 18.12
N PHE A 142 20.53 19.11 17.93
CA PHE A 142 19.30 19.01 18.69
C PHE A 142 19.56 18.58 20.14
N ASP A 143 18.73 19.08 21.06
CA ASP A 143 18.77 18.74 22.48
C ASP A 143 18.21 17.34 22.79
N SER A 144 17.47 16.75 21.84
CA SER A 144 16.91 15.40 21.90
C SER A 144 16.87 14.76 20.51
N PRO A 145 17.22 13.47 20.39
CA PRO A 145 17.03 12.71 19.16
C PRO A 145 15.56 12.64 18.68
N ASN A 146 14.62 12.76 19.62
CA ASN A 146 13.17 12.73 19.30
C ASN A 146 12.69 13.98 18.55
N ARG A 147 13.57 14.99 18.32
CA ARG A 147 13.25 16.13 17.45
C ARG A 147 13.35 15.81 15.96
N ALA A 148 13.69 14.59 15.59
CA ALA A 148 13.80 14.18 14.20
C ALA A 148 12.84 13.02 13.89
N GLU A 149 12.21 13.11 12.71
CA GLU A 149 11.32 12.10 12.15
C GLU A 149 12.01 11.41 10.97
N PHE A 150 11.97 10.08 10.95
CA PHE A 150 12.67 9.26 9.96
C PHE A 150 11.68 8.40 9.17
N TYR A 151 11.13 8.98 8.11
CA TYR A 151 10.12 8.34 7.27
C TYR A 151 10.72 7.33 6.31
N THR A 152 10.05 6.18 6.14
CA THR A 152 10.39 5.16 5.15
C THR A 152 9.23 4.87 4.22
N SER A 153 9.51 4.90 2.91
CA SER A 153 8.60 4.42 1.87
C SER A 153 8.72 2.89 1.73
N GLY A 154 7.65 2.19 1.42
CA GLY A 154 7.63 0.73 1.27
C GLY A 154 8.33 0.17 0.02
N ARG A 155 9.31 0.88 -0.54
CA ARG A 155 10.11 0.44 -1.70
C ARG A 155 11.59 0.29 -1.38
N ALA A 156 12.05 0.72 -0.22
CA ALA A 156 13.43 0.49 0.22
C ALA A 156 13.73 -1.01 0.24
N SER A 157 14.99 -1.40 0.01
CA SER A 157 15.39 -2.80 0.17
C SER A 157 15.47 -3.18 1.65
N ASN A 158 15.49 -4.48 1.97
CA ASN A 158 15.70 -4.92 3.34
C ASN A 158 17.03 -4.40 3.89
N GLU A 159 18.07 -4.35 3.07
CA GLU A 159 19.39 -3.82 3.45
C GLU A 159 19.32 -2.32 3.79
N ALA A 160 18.67 -1.52 2.93
CA ALA A 160 18.50 -0.10 3.17
C ALA A 160 17.62 0.17 4.40
N ALA A 161 16.52 -0.56 4.54
CA ALA A 161 15.60 -0.45 5.67
C ALA A 161 16.27 -0.84 7.00
N PHE A 162 17.03 -1.95 7.02
CA PHE A 162 17.77 -2.38 8.20
C PHE A 162 18.86 -1.37 8.59
N LEU A 163 19.64 -0.91 7.62
CA LEU A 163 20.69 0.09 7.89
C LEU A 163 20.08 1.39 8.38
N TYR A 164 18.93 1.80 7.83
CA TYR A 164 18.23 3.02 8.24
C TYR A 164 17.71 2.91 9.66
N GLN A 165 17.04 1.82 10.03
CA GLN A 165 16.58 1.63 11.40
C GLN A 165 17.73 1.52 12.40
N LEU A 166 18.85 0.89 12.01
CA LEU A 166 20.04 0.80 12.87
C LEU A 166 20.63 2.18 13.12
N PHE A 167 20.79 3.00 12.07
CA PHE A 167 21.25 4.38 12.20
C PHE A 167 20.36 5.19 13.16
N VAL A 168 19.06 5.15 12.98
CA VAL A 168 18.10 5.94 13.76
C VAL A 168 18.11 5.53 15.24
N ARG A 169 18.26 4.23 15.53
CA ARG A 169 18.36 3.72 16.90
C ARG A 169 19.73 4.03 17.55
N VAL A 170 20.80 4.00 16.78
CA VAL A 170 22.13 4.48 17.26
C VAL A 170 22.09 6.00 17.50
N TYR A 171 21.34 6.77 16.70
CA TYR A 171 21.07 8.18 16.93
C TYR A 171 20.25 8.42 18.21
N GLY A 172 19.36 7.49 18.61
CA GLY A 172 18.69 7.45 19.90
C GLY A 172 17.17 7.65 19.88
N THR A 173 16.48 7.32 18.77
CA THR A 173 15.02 7.43 18.70
C THR A 173 14.36 6.25 17.98
N ASN A 174 13.05 6.05 18.20
CA ASN A 174 12.17 5.14 17.47
C ASN A 174 11.14 5.89 16.61
N ASN A 175 11.36 7.15 16.27
CA ASN A 175 10.47 7.93 15.42
C ASN A 175 10.54 7.42 13.96
N PHE A 176 9.73 6.41 13.66
CA PHE A 176 9.64 5.77 12.35
C PHE A 176 8.24 5.90 11.75
N PRO A 177 7.78 7.11 11.36
CA PRO A 177 6.62 7.17 10.49
C PRO A 177 6.91 6.41 9.20
N ASP A 178 6.02 5.51 8.80
CA ASP A 178 6.24 4.73 7.58
C ASP A 178 4.97 4.56 6.74
N CYS A 179 5.12 4.00 5.55
CA CYS A 179 3.98 3.82 4.68
C CYS A 179 3.02 2.72 5.16
N SER A 180 3.42 1.78 6.03
CA SER A 180 2.53 0.77 6.63
C SER A 180 1.46 1.41 7.51
N ASN A 181 1.80 2.48 8.24
CA ASN A 181 0.83 3.23 9.07
C ASN A 181 -0.38 3.69 8.25
N MET A 182 -0.18 4.03 6.96
CA MET A 182 -1.25 4.51 6.08
C MET A 182 -1.87 3.40 5.22
N CYS A 183 -1.34 2.16 5.30
CA CYS A 183 -1.66 1.09 4.36
C CYS A 183 -2.29 -0.12 5.06
N HIS A 184 -1.50 -0.93 5.72
CA HIS A 184 -1.87 -2.23 6.27
C HIS A 184 -1.56 -2.38 7.77
N GLU A 185 -1.41 -1.29 8.53
CA GLU A 185 -1.23 -1.36 9.98
C GLU A 185 -2.39 -2.13 10.63
N ALA A 186 -3.62 -1.81 10.24
CA ALA A 186 -4.82 -2.53 10.70
C ALA A 186 -4.75 -4.05 10.44
N SER A 187 -4.20 -4.47 9.28
CA SER A 187 -4.01 -5.90 8.99
C SER A 187 -2.97 -6.53 9.92
N GLY A 188 -1.86 -5.84 10.16
CA GLY A 188 -0.80 -6.32 11.06
C GLY A 188 -1.31 -6.54 12.47
N ILE A 189 -2.07 -5.57 13.00
CA ILE A 189 -2.65 -5.63 14.35
C ILE A 189 -3.69 -6.74 14.46
N ALA A 190 -4.69 -6.74 13.56
CA ALA A 190 -5.78 -7.73 13.60
C ALA A 190 -5.26 -9.16 13.45
N MET A 191 -4.33 -9.39 12.54
CA MET A 191 -3.75 -10.71 12.30
C MET A 191 -2.90 -11.18 13.50
N ARG A 192 -2.08 -10.30 14.12
CA ARG A 192 -1.35 -10.66 15.34
C ARG A 192 -2.29 -11.06 16.47
N GLN A 193 -3.40 -10.35 16.65
CA GLN A 193 -4.38 -10.65 17.69
C GLN A 193 -5.16 -11.95 17.39
N ALA A 194 -5.50 -12.20 16.12
CA ALA A 194 -6.29 -13.36 15.73
C ALA A 194 -5.48 -14.65 15.60
N VAL A 195 -4.25 -14.58 15.03
CA VAL A 195 -3.46 -15.76 14.67
C VAL A 195 -2.00 -15.70 15.11
N GLY A 196 -1.58 -14.66 15.81
CA GLY A 196 -0.21 -14.48 16.33
C GLY A 196 0.80 -13.89 15.32
N VAL A 197 0.46 -13.76 14.04
CA VAL A 197 1.37 -13.28 13.00
C VAL A 197 0.71 -12.15 12.20
N GLY A 198 1.40 -11.04 12.04
CA GLY A 198 0.90 -9.87 11.28
C GLY A 198 1.00 -9.97 9.76
N LYS A 199 1.12 -11.18 9.21
CA LYS A 199 1.35 -11.49 7.79
C LYS A 199 0.30 -12.45 7.25
N GLY A 200 0.17 -12.54 5.91
CA GLY A 200 -0.69 -13.53 5.25
C GLY A 200 -0.26 -14.96 5.54
N THR A 201 -1.22 -15.88 5.50
CA THR A 201 -1.01 -17.30 5.85
C THR A 201 -1.03 -18.19 4.62
N VAL A 202 -0.98 -17.63 3.40
CA VAL A 202 -1.02 -18.33 2.12
C VAL A 202 0.27 -18.14 1.35
N LEU A 203 0.59 -19.12 0.52
CA LEU A 203 1.57 -19.02 -0.57
C LEU A 203 0.88 -18.64 -1.87
N LEU A 204 1.64 -18.23 -2.88
CA LEU A 204 1.08 -17.93 -4.20
C LEU A 204 0.43 -19.16 -4.84
N GLU A 205 1.01 -20.33 -4.65
CA GLU A 205 0.55 -21.61 -5.17
C GLU A 205 -0.80 -22.03 -4.59
N ASP A 206 -1.17 -21.59 -3.39
CA ASP A 206 -2.47 -21.88 -2.78
C ASP A 206 -3.64 -21.37 -3.64
N PHE A 207 -3.44 -20.30 -4.42
CA PHE A 207 -4.44 -19.80 -5.38
C PHE A 207 -4.78 -20.84 -6.48
N GLU A 208 -3.86 -21.73 -6.78
CA GLU A 208 -4.09 -22.81 -7.77
C GLU A 208 -4.89 -23.98 -7.18
N GLU A 209 -5.01 -24.08 -5.86
CA GLU A 209 -5.73 -25.15 -5.16
C GLU A 209 -7.08 -24.70 -4.58
N ALA A 210 -7.30 -23.40 -4.37
CA ALA A 210 -8.50 -22.86 -3.77
C ALA A 210 -9.77 -23.19 -4.59
N ASP A 211 -10.85 -23.57 -3.90
CA ASP A 211 -12.17 -23.82 -4.49
C ASP A 211 -13.01 -22.53 -4.52
N ALA A 212 -12.75 -21.61 -3.58
CA ALA A 212 -13.33 -20.28 -3.59
C ALA A 212 -12.31 -19.22 -3.13
N ILE A 213 -12.42 -18.01 -3.70
CA ILE A 213 -11.59 -16.86 -3.35
C ILE A 213 -12.51 -15.67 -3.08
N PHE A 214 -12.47 -15.15 -1.86
CA PHE A 214 -13.17 -13.93 -1.46
C PHE A 214 -12.23 -12.74 -1.63
N VAL A 215 -12.66 -11.73 -2.38
CA VAL A 215 -11.88 -10.51 -2.67
C VAL A 215 -12.62 -9.32 -2.08
N ILE A 216 -12.14 -8.79 -0.95
CA ILE A 216 -12.83 -7.77 -0.16
C ILE A 216 -12.08 -6.44 -0.23
N GLY A 217 -12.72 -5.37 -0.68
CA GLY A 217 -12.14 -4.02 -0.71
C GLY A 217 -10.83 -3.91 -1.50
N GLN A 218 -10.70 -4.67 -2.59
CA GLN A 218 -9.49 -4.74 -3.40
C GLN A 218 -9.78 -4.49 -4.89
N ASN A 219 -8.83 -3.86 -5.60
CA ASN A 219 -8.86 -3.72 -7.05
C ASN A 219 -7.55 -4.23 -7.68
N PRO A 220 -7.38 -5.55 -7.85
CA PRO A 220 -6.17 -6.11 -8.43
C PRO A 220 -5.91 -5.60 -9.84
N GLY A 221 -6.93 -5.34 -10.66
CA GLY A 221 -6.77 -4.82 -12.01
C GLY A 221 -6.01 -3.51 -12.12
N THR A 222 -6.00 -2.71 -11.04
CA THR A 222 -5.25 -1.46 -10.95
C THR A 222 -4.01 -1.60 -10.06
N ASN A 223 -4.11 -2.30 -8.94
CA ASN A 223 -3.07 -2.30 -7.91
C ASN A 223 -2.08 -3.48 -8.04
N HIS A 224 -2.57 -4.66 -8.44
CA HIS A 224 -1.82 -5.92 -8.51
C HIS A 224 -2.18 -6.72 -9.77
N PRO A 225 -1.93 -6.18 -10.99
CA PRO A 225 -2.50 -6.79 -12.20
C PRO A 225 -2.04 -8.22 -12.48
N ARG A 226 -0.88 -8.70 -11.93
CA ARG A 226 -0.48 -10.10 -12.02
C ARG A 226 -1.44 -11.04 -11.29
N MET A 227 -2.01 -10.60 -10.17
CA MET A 227 -3.05 -11.35 -9.46
C MET A 227 -4.27 -11.70 -10.34
N LEU A 228 -4.56 -10.90 -11.37
CA LEU A 228 -5.64 -11.24 -12.32
C LEU A 228 -5.36 -12.52 -13.09
N GLY A 229 -4.08 -12.85 -13.35
CA GLY A 229 -3.68 -14.13 -13.94
C GLY A 229 -4.02 -15.30 -13.02
N ASP A 230 -3.74 -15.18 -11.71
CA ASP A 230 -4.05 -16.20 -10.70
C ASP A 230 -5.56 -16.37 -10.54
N LEU A 231 -6.30 -15.27 -10.40
CA LEU A 231 -7.77 -15.31 -10.34
C LEU A 231 -8.40 -15.90 -11.60
N ARG A 232 -7.84 -15.58 -12.78
CA ARG A 232 -8.29 -16.18 -14.06
C ARG A 232 -8.05 -17.70 -14.09
N ARG A 233 -6.86 -18.16 -13.70
CA ARG A 233 -6.56 -19.60 -13.63
C ARG A 233 -7.51 -20.31 -12.68
N ALA A 234 -7.75 -19.74 -11.49
CA ALA A 234 -8.72 -20.25 -10.55
C ALA A 234 -10.15 -20.31 -11.13
N ALA A 235 -10.61 -19.23 -11.76
CA ALA A 235 -11.94 -19.16 -12.38
C ALA A 235 -12.11 -20.18 -13.52
N ILE A 236 -11.10 -20.36 -14.39
CA ILE A 236 -11.11 -21.38 -15.47
C ILE A 236 -11.16 -22.79 -14.91
N ARG A 237 -10.47 -23.06 -13.78
CA ARG A 237 -10.53 -24.35 -13.06
C ARG A 237 -11.90 -24.59 -12.43
N GLY A 238 -12.74 -23.58 -12.27
CA GLY A 238 -14.07 -23.66 -11.66
C GLY A 238 -14.16 -23.14 -10.25
N ALA A 239 -13.08 -22.57 -9.71
CA ALA A 239 -13.12 -21.89 -8.42
C ALA A 239 -14.08 -20.68 -8.46
N ARG A 240 -14.78 -20.45 -7.37
CA ARG A 240 -15.75 -19.36 -7.26
C ARG A 240 -15.07 -18.10 -6.71
N VAL A 241 -15.09 -17.03 -7.47
CA VAL A 241 -14.56 -15.73 -7.01
C VAL A 241 -15.71 -14.85 -6.56
N VAL A 242 -15.75 -14.54 -5.27
CA VAL A 242 -16.76 -13.67 -4.62
C VAL A 242 -16.14 -12.32 -4.33
N VAL A 243 -16.73 -11.26 -4.85
CA VAL A 243 -16.19 -9.90 -4.73
C VAL A 243 -17.10 -9.05 -3.85
N PHE A 244 -16.52 -8.38 -2.86
CA PHE A 244 -17.14 -7.31 -2.08
C PHE A 244 -16.41 -6.00 -2.40
N ASN A 245 -17.03 -5.12 -3.19
CA ASN A 245 -16.46 -3.83 -3.54
C ASN A 245 -17.59 -2.85 -3.88
N PRO A 246 -17.67 -1.66 -3.26
CA PRO A 246 -18.71 -0.68 -3.57
C PRO A 246 -18.67 -0.18 -5.02
N ILE A 247 -17.55 -0.34 -5.71
CA ILE A 247 -17.38 0.08 -7.10
C ILE A 247 -17.21 -1.13 -8.01
N ARG A 248 -17.88 -1.11 -9.17
CA ARG A 248 -17.68 -2.10 -10.23
C ARG A 248 -16.32 -1.90 -10.88
N GLU A 249 -15.34 -2.74 -10.51
CA GLU A 249 -13.97 -2.69 -11.01
C GLU A 249 -13.77 -3.65 -12.17
N ARG A 250 -13.31 -3.12 -13.31
CA ARG A 250 -13.23 -3.88 -14.57
C ARG A 250 -12.39 -5.14 -14.46
N GLY A 251 -11.29 -5.12 -13.70
CA GLY A 251 -10.42 -6.29 -13.53
C GLY A 251 -11.06 -7.43 -12.73
N LEU A 252 -12.02 -7.11 -11.85
CA LEU A 252 -12.79 -8.10 -11.11
C LEU A 252 -14.03 -8.60 -11.87
N GLU A 253 -14.46 -7.88 -12.88
CA GLU A 253 -15.53 -8.35 -13.76
C GLU A 253 -14.98 -9.26 -14.87
N ARG A 254 -13.99 -8.75 -15.64
CA ARG A 254 -13.46 -9.43 -16.83
C ARG A 254 -11.98 -9.14 -17.02
N PHE A 255 -11.23 -10.19 -17.37
CA PHE A 255 -9.82 -10.09 -17.71
C PHE A 255 -9.51 -10.80 -19.04
N SER A 256 -8.79 -10.13 -19.92
CA SER A 256 -8.18 -10.68 -21.10
C SER A 256 -6.68 -10.78 -20.89
N ASP A 257 -6.14 -11.99 -20.85
CA ASP A 257 -4.73 -12.21 -20.54
C ASP A 257 -3.85 -11.87 -21.75
N PRO A 258 -2.97 -10.84 -21.66
CA PRO A 258 -2.07 -10.49 -22.75
C PRO A 258 -1.06 -11.58 -23.12
N GLN A 259 -0.85 -12.57 -22.25
CA GLN A 259 0.05 -13.71 -22.50
C GLN A 259 -0.66 -14.90 -23.15
N ASP A 260 -1.98 -14.97 -23.11
CA ASP A 260 -2.76 -15.99 -23.81
C ASP A 260 -2.97 -15.58 -25.27
N LYS A 261 -2.11 -16.13 -26.17
CA LYS A 261 -2.13 -15.81 -27.60
C LYS A 261 -3.45 -16.16 -28.27
N VAL A 262 -4.12 -17.22 -27.83
CA VAL A 262 -5.37 -17.70 -28.42
C VAL A 262 -6.52 -16.75 -28.02
N GLU A 263 -6.60 -16.40 -26.74
CA GLU A 263 -7.58 -15.43 -26.24
C GLU A 263 -7.40 -14.07 -26.91
N MET A 264 -6.17 -13.60 -27.05
CA MET A 264 -5.82 -12.32 -27.68
C MET A 264 -6.23 -12.29 -29.17
N LEU A 265 -5.96 -13.35 -29.92
CA LEU A 265 -6.33 -13.43 -31.34
C LEU A 265 -7.85 -13.46 -31.53
N ARG A 266 -8.59 -14.10 -30.64
CA ARG A 266 -10.07 -14.20 -30.70
C ARG A 266 -10.76 -12.96 -30.10
N GLY A 267 -10.05 -12.04 -29.49
CA GLY A 267 -10.62 -10.92 -28.76
C GLY A 267 -11.45 -11.35 -27.53
N GLY A 268 -11.09 -12.50 -26.95
CA GLY A 268 -11.78 -13.09 -25.79
C GLY A 268 -11.42 -12.43 -24.47
N SER A 269 -12.14 -12.83 -23.44
CA SER A 269 -11.86 -12.48 -22.03
C SER A 269 -12.55 -13.49 -21.11
N THR A 270 -11.98 -13.69 -19.94
CA THR A 270 -12.53 -14.56 -18.88
C THR A 270 -13.31 -13.73 -17.88
N ASP A 271 -14.51 -14.17 -17.51
CA ASP A 271 -15.27 -13.61 -16.38
C ASP A 271 -14.56 -14.02 -15.08
N ILE A 272 -14.24 -13.06 -14.22
CA ILE A 272 -13.50 -13.30 -12.98
C ILE A 272 -14.50 -13.55 -11.83
N ALA A 273 -15.32 -12.56 -11.48
CA ALA A 273 -16.28 -12.71 -10.39
C ALA A 273 -17.43 -13.65 -10.77
N SER A 274 -17.62 -14.69 -9.98
CA SER A 274 -18.85 -15.52 -10.02
C SER A 274 -20.00 -14.88 -9.26
N LEU A 275 -19.69 -14.02 -8.29
CA LEU A 275 -20.63 -13.21 -7.52
C LEU A 275 -19.98 -11.86 -7.20
N TYR A 276 -20.67 -10.78 -7.52
CA TYR A 276 -20.19 -9.41 -7.25
C TYR A 276 -21.19 -8.66 -6.38
N LEU A 277 -20.80 -8.32 -5.17
CA LEU A 277 -21.60 -7.61 -4.17
C LEU A 277 -21.04 -6.20 -3.97
N GLN A 278 -21.92 -5.20 -3.88
CA GLN A 278 -21.57 -3.79 -3.71
C GLN A 278 -22.05 -3.29 -2.34
N PRO A 279 -21.29 -3.54 -1.25
CA PRO A 279 -21.64 -3.01 0.06
C PRO A 279 -21.58 -1.48 0.07
N GLN A 280 -22.33 -0.87 0.97
CA GLN A 280 -22.18 0.55 1.30
C GLN A 280 -20.84 0.80 2.00
N LEU A 281 -20.32 2.04 1.91
CA LEU A 281 -19.05 2.38 2.55
C LEU A 281 -19.09 2.18 4.06
N GLY A 282 -18.17 1.35 4.56
CA GLY A 282 -18.09 0.95 5.97
C GLY A 282 -18.98 -0.22 6.35
N GLY A 283 -19.69 -0.82 5.40
CA GLY A 283 -20.59 -1.95 5.63
C GLY A 283 -19.96 -3.35 5.57
N ASP A 284 -18.64 -3.43 5.35
CA ASP A 284 -17.93 -4.70 5.15
C ASP A 284 -18.05 -5.62 6.37
N MET A 285 -17.89 -5.10 7.60
CA MET A 285 -17.99 -5.88 8.82
C MET A 285 -19.39 -6.51 8.96
N ALA A 286 -20.45 -5.75 8.68
CA ALA A 286 -21.81 -6.24 8.74
C ALA A 286 -22.08 -7.32 7.67
N ALA A 287 -21.53 -7.15 6.46
CA ALA A 287 -21.65 -8.15 5.40
C ALA A 287 -20.98 -9.48 5.79
N VAL A 288 -19.76 -9.44 6.35
CA VAL A 288 -19.04 -10.63 6.83
C VAL A 288 -19.75 -11.28 8.02
N ARG A 289 -20.24 -10.48 8.99
CA ARG A 289 -21.06 -10.93 10.10
C ARG A 289 -22.33 -11.64 9.61
N GLY A 290 -22.97 -11.11 8.57
CA GLY A 290 -24.14 -11.73 7.94
C GLY A 290 -23.82 -13.08 7.30
N MET A 291 -22.68 -13.21 6.63
CA MET A 291 -22.21 -14.49 6.11
C MET A 291 -21.96 -15.50 7.25
N ALA A 292 -21.29 -15.10 8.33
CA ALA A 292 -21.08 -15.94 9.49
C ALA A 292 -22.42 -16.41 10.11
N LYS A 293 -23.39 -15.49 10.22
CA LYS A 293 -24.74 -15.80 10.71
C LYS A 293 -25.45 -16.82 9.83
N ALA A 294 -25.34 -16.71 8.52
CA ALA A 294 -25.91 -17.68 7.58
C ALA A 294 -25.24 -19.04 7.68
N VAL A 295 -23.92 -19.10 7.85
CA VAL A 295 -23.15 -20.34 8.07
C VAL A 295 -23.59 -21.05 9.37
N LEU A 296 -23.74 -20.30 10.47
CA LEU A 296 -24.21 -20.86 11.75
C LEU A 296 -25.65 -21.37 11.65
N ALA A 297 -26.53 -20.66 10.96
CA ALA A 297 -27.89 -21.10 10.72
C ALA A 297 -27.95 -22.38 9.85
N ALA A 298 -27.06 -22.51 8.88
CA ALA A 298 -26.92 -23.71 8.06
C ALA A 298 -26.40 -24.89 8.88
N GLU A 299 -25.48 -24.67 9.82
CA GLU A 299 -25.03 -25.68 10.79
C GLU A 299 -26.17 -26.20 11.63
N ASP A 300 -26.96 -25.30 12.23
CA ASP A 300 -28.11 -25.70 13.08
C ASP A 300 -29.15 -26.50 12.29
N ALA A 301 -29.40 -26.11 11.04
CA ALA A 301 -30.29 -26.82 10.15
C ALA A 301 -29.74 -28.22 9.79
N ALA A 302 -28.44 -28.33 9.52
CA ALA A 302 -27.79 -29.61 9.21
C ALA A 302 -27.83 -30.56 10.41
N VAL A 303 -27.50 -30.06 11.61
CA VAL A 303 -27.58 -30.87 12.87
C VAL A 303 -29.00 -31.32 13.13
N ALA A 304 -29.99 -30.45 13.02
CA ALA A 304 -31.41 -30.81 13.23
C ALA A 304 -31.92 -31.84 12.22
N ALA A 305 -31.37 -31.84 11.00
CA ALA A 305 -31.71 -32.79 9.94
C ALA A 305 -30.89 -34.09 9.99
N GLY A 306 -29.90 -34.20 10.88
CA GLY A 306 -28.99 -35.35 10.95
C GLY A 306 -28.04 -35.44 9.76
N LEU A 307 -27.77 -34.30 9.11
CA LEU A 307 -26.82 -34.16 8.00
C LEU A 307 -25.38 -33.89 8.52
N PRO A 308 -24.35 -34.06 7.68
CA PRO A 308 -22.98 -33.69 8.03
C PRO A 308 -22.87 -32.22 8.45
N SER A 309 -22.07 -31.96 9.46
CA SER A 309 -21.79 -30.62 9.96
C SER A 309 -21.22 -29.72 8.86
N VAL A 310 -21.63 -28.47 8.87
CA VAL A 310 -21.10 -27.39 8.02
C VAL A 310 -19.78 -26.85 8.61
N LEU A 311 -19.68 -26.83 9.95
CA LEU A 311 -18.51 -26.32 10.66
C LEU A 311 -17.40 -27.38 10.76
N ASP A 312 -16.15 -26.94 10.84
CA ASP A 312 -15.01 -27.80 11.19
C ASP A 312 -14.85 -27.84 12.73
N HIS A 313 -15.64 -28.68 13.38
CA HIS A 313 -15.62 -28.82 14.86
C HIS A 313 -14.27 -29.31 15.39
N ALA A 314 -13.54 -30.12 14.62
CA ALA A 314 -12.23 -30.59 15.03
C ALA A 314 -11.25 -29.39 15.13
N PHE A 315 -11.22 -28.56 14.09
CA PHE A 315 -10.41 -27.33 14.09
C PHE A 315 -10.84 -26.35 15.20
N LEU A 316 -12.15 -26.15 15.38
CA LEU A 316 -12.68 -25.23 16.40
C LEU A 316 -12.29 -25.66 17.82
N VAL A 317 -12.32 -26.95 18.13
CA VAL A 317 -11.98 -27.49 19.46
C VAL A 317 -10.47 -27.49 19.68
N GLU A 318 -9.68 -27.93 18.69
CA GLU A 318 -8.24 -28.10 18.83
C GLU A 318 -7.50 -26.77 18.73
N HIS A 319 -7.88 -25.95 17.77
CA HIS A 319 -7.08 -24.76 17.36
C HIS A 319 -7.70 -23.42 17.73
N CYS A 320 -8.95 -23.34 18.18
CA CYS A 320 -9.61 -22.05 18.43
C CYS A 320 -9.92 -21.79 19.90
N ALA A 321 -9.97 -20.52 20.28
CA ALA A 321 -10.49 -19.99 21.52
C ALA A 321 -11.56 -18.93 21.24
N GLY A 322 -12.60 -18.84 22.12
CA GLY A 322 -13.63 -17.80 22.05
C GLY A 322 -14.79 -18.09 21.07
N PHE A 323 -14.92 -19.33 20.55
CA PHE A 323 -15.95 -19.63 19.56
C PHE A 323 -17.38 -19.52 20.13
N ALA A 324 -17.62 -19.96 21.39
CA ALA A 324 -18.95 -19.90 21.99
C ALA A 324 -19.46 -18.48 22.15
N GLU A 325 -18.60 -17.59 22.61
CA GLU A 325 -18.90 -16.16 22.77
C GLU A 325 -19.11 -15.48 21.41
N TYR A 326 -18.28 -15.81 20.41
CA TYR A 326 -18.46 -15.32 19.05
C TYR A 326 -19.80 -15.78 18.46
N ARG A 327 -20.14 -17.07 18.58
CA ARG A 327 -21.42 -17.60 18.11
C ARG A 327 -22.59 -16.84 18.72
N ALA A 328 -22.58 -16.63 20.03
CA ALA A 328 -23.64 -15.90 20.74
C ALA A 328 -23.75 -14.43 20.22
N ALA A 329 -22.62 -13.76 19.99
CA ALA A 329 -22.60 -12.40 19.44
C ALA A 329 -23.18 -12.34 18.02
N VAL A 330 -22.84 -13.31 17.15
CA VAL A 330 -23.39 -13.41 15.79
C VAL A 330 -24.90 -13.67 15.81
N GLU A 331 -25.35 -14.58 16.66
CA GLU A 331 -26.79 -14.92 16.82
C GLU A 331 -27.60 -13.70 17.33
N ALA A 332 -27.02 -12.90 18.24
CA ALA A 332 -27.66 -11.69 18.77
C ALA A 332 -27.73 -10.54 17.74
N THR A 333 -26.89 -10.53 16.74
CA THR A 333 -26.89 -9.50 15.70
C THR A 333 -28.13 -9.67 14.80
N SER A 334 -28.97 -8.64 14.66
CA SER A 334 -30.19 -8.72 13.85
C SER A 334 -29.87 -8.68 12.33
N TRP A 335 -30.70 -9.35 11.51
CA TRP A 335 -30.60 -9.21 10.06
C TRP A 335 -30.90 -7.77 9.60
N ALA A 336 -31.80 -7.06 10.31
CA ALA A 336 -32.11 -5.67 9.98
C ALA A 336 -30.89 -4.75 10.10
N ASP A 337 -30.07 -4.92 11.16
CA ASP A 337 -28.83 -4.15 11.33
C ASP A 337 -27.80 -4.52 10.27
N ILE A 338 -27.69 -5.83 9.95
CA ILE A 338 -26.79 -6.32 8.91
C ILE A 338 -27.15 -5.71 7.54
N GLU A 339 -28.41 -5.75 7.15
CA GLU A 339 -28.89 -5.22 5.87
C GLU A 339 -28.75 -3.69 5.81
N ASP A 340 -29.09 -2.96 6.87
CA ASP A 340 -29.00 -1.50 6.90
C ASP A 340 -27.54 -1.00 6.88
N GLN A 341 -26.63 -1.67 7.58
CA GLN A 341 -25.21 -1.28 7.58
C GLN A 341 -24.48 -1.72 6.32
N SER A 342 -24.72 -2.94 5.84
CA SER A 342 -24.04 -3.43 4.64
C SER A 342 -24.62 -2.85 3.35
N GLY A 343 -25.91 -2.50 3.34
CA GLY A 343 -26.66 -2.13 2.15
C GLY A 343 -26.94 -3.31 1.21
N LEU A 344 -26.66 -4.53 1.66
CA LEU A 344 -26.90 -5.78 0.94
C LEU A 344 -28.14 -6.46 1.53
N SER A 345 -28.97 -7.05 0.68
CA SER A 345 -30.08 -7.87 1.15
C SER A 345 -29.57 -9.17 1.80
N ARG A 346 -30.33 -9.70 2.73
CA ARG A 346 -30.09 -11.01 3.33
C ARG A 346 -29.83 -12.09 2.27
N GLN A 347 -30.62 -12.10 1.20
CA GLN A 347 -30.48 -13.08 0.11
C GLN A 347 -29.12 -12.97 -0.60
N GLU A 348 -28.59 -11.75 -0.82
CA GLU A 348 -27.27 -11.55 -1.41
C GLU A 348 -26.17 -12.08 -0.50
N ILE A 349 -26.26 -11.81 0.80
CA ILE A 349 -25.30 -12.28 1.81
C ILE A 349 -25.35 -13.82 1.93
N GLU A 350 -26.55 -14.41 1.99
CA GLU A 350 -26.73 -15.85 2.03
C GLU A 350 -26.14 -16.55 0.81
N ARG A 351 -26.27 -15.97 -0.41
CA ARG A 351 -25.63 -16.50 -1.62
C ARG A 351 -24.10 -16.51 -1.51
N ALA A 352 -23.49 -15.53 -0.85
CA ALA A 352 -22.04 -15.54 -0.62
C ALA A 352 -21.65 -16.60 0.44
N ALA A 353 -22.46 -16.76 1.48
CA ALA A 353 -22.30 -17.82 2.47
C ALA A 353 -22.43 -19.22 1.86
N ASP A 354 -23.37 -19.43 0.91
CA ASP A 354 -23.53 -20.70 0.18
C ASP A 354 -22.28 -21.07 -0.62
N VAL A 355 -21.59 -20.07 -1.22
CA VAL A 355 -20.30 -20.31 -1.87
C VAL A 355 -19.27 -20.80 -0.86
N TYR A 356 -19.19 -20.18 0.32
CA TYR A 356 -18.28 -20.57 1.38
C TYR A 356 -18.59 -21.97 1.92
N ILE A 357 -19.86 -22.29 2.14
CA ILE A 357 -20.33 -23.61 2.64
C ILE A 357 -20.00 -24.72 1.64
N SER A 358 -20.17 -24.45 0.34
CA SER A 358 -19.95 -25.44 -0.73
C SER A 358 -18.47 -25.65 -1.09
N ALA A 359 -17.59 -24.71 -0.73
CA ALA A 359 -16.16 -24.80 -1.00
C ALA A 359 -15.46 -25.51 0.16
N GLU A 360 -14.49 -26.36 -0.13
CA GLU A 360 -13.65 -26.98 0.89
C GLU A 360 -12.48 -26.06 1.29
N ARG A 361 -11.79 -25.50 0.30
CA ARG A 361 -10.60 -24.66 0.46
C ARG A 361 -10.91 -23.23 0.05
N VAL A 362 -10.80 -22.32 0.98
CA VAL A 362 -11.17 -20.93 0.76
C VAL A 362 -10.02 -19.99 1.11
N ILE A 363 -9.69 -19.09 0.20
CA ILE A 363 -8.80 -17.95 0.45
C ILE A 363 -9.64 -16.68 0.58
N CYS A 364 -9.37 -15.89 1.62
CA CYS A 364 -9.91 -14.54 1.73
C CYS A 364 -8.80 -13.51 1.55
N THR A 365 -8.94 -12.62 0.54
CA THR A 365 -7.99 -11.55 0.25
C THR A 365 -8.62 -10.19 0.50
N TRP A 366 -7.83 -9.23 0.99
CA TRP A 366 -8.26 -7.85 1.13
C TRP A 366 -7.12 -6.85 0.91
N ALA A 367 -7.50 -5.59 0.69
CA ALA A 367 -6.55 -4.49 0.58
C ALA A 367 -7.09 -3.23 1.28
N MET A 368 -6.62 -2.05 0.86
CA MET A 368 -6.91 -0.77 1.53
C MET A 368 -8.38 -0.37 1.57
N GLY A 369 -9.24 -1.01 0.76
CA GLY A 369 -10.69 -0.85 0.87
C GLY A 369 -11.25 -1.30 2.23
N VAL A 370 -10.52 -2.16 2.96
CA VAL A 370 -10.86 -2.60 4.32
C VAL A 370 -10.04 -1.88 5.39
N THR A 371 -8.76 -1.59 5.11
CA THR A 371 -7.83 -1.08 6.14
C THR A 371 -7.95 0.41 6.44
N GLN A 372 -8.52 1.22 5.54
CA GLN A 372 -8.61 2.68 5.68
C GLN A 372 -10.00 3.15 6.13
N HIS A 373 -10.57 2.46 7.12
CA HIS A 373 -11.84 2.75 7.78
C HIS A 373 -11.68 2.88 9.29
N LEU A 374 -12.65 3.49 9.96
CA LEU A 374 -12.61 3.68 11.41
C LEU A 374 -12.53 2.35 12.18
N HIS A 375 -13.28 1.33 11.77
CA HIS A 375 -13.34 0.01 12.41
C HIS A 375 -12.59 -1.07 11.61
N SER A 376 -11.48 -0.70 10.97
CA SER A 376 -10.72 -1.59 10.08
C SER A 376 -10.15 -2.82 10.79
N VAL A 377 -9.62 -2.68 12.02
CA VAL A 377 -9.07 -3.79 12.80
C VAL A 377 -10.18 -4.79 13.13
N ALA A 378 -11.32 -4.32 13.64
CA ALA A 378 -12.49 -5.14 13.93
C ALA A 378 -13.03 -5.87 12.69
N THR A 379 -13.08 -5.19 11.54
CA THR A 379 -13.50 -5.79 10.27
C THR A 379 -12.58 -6.94 9.84
N ILE A 380 -11.26 -6.77 9.99
CA ILE A 380 -10.30 -7.83 9.62
C ILE A 380 -10.37 -9.00 10.61
N ARG A 381 -10.57 -8.75 11.91
CA ARG A 381 -10.84 -9.80 12.89
C ARG A 381 -12.13 -10.58 12.55
N GLU A 382 -13.17 -9.88 12.09
CA GLU A 382 -14.40 -10.53 11.63
C GLU A 382 -14.17 -11.42 10.38
N ILE A 383 -13.31 -10.99 9.45
CA ILE A 383 -12.88 -11.83 8.32
C ILE A 383 -12.13 -13.07 8.82
N ALA A 384 -11.24 -12.94 9.79
CA ALA A 384 -10.53 -14.07 10.40
C ALA A 384 -11.50 -15.04 11.09
N ASN A 385 -12.44 -14.52 11.91
CA ASN A 385 -13.49 -15.30 12.55
C ASN A 385 -14.29 -16.13 11.54
N PHE A 386 -14.70 -15.50 10.44
CA PHE A 386 -15.44 -16.19 9.37
C PHE A 386 -14.62 -17.36 8.79
N MET A 387 -13.33 -17.16 8.55
CA MET A 387 -12.46 -18.20 7.99
C MET A 387 -12.21 -19.36 8.98
N PHE A 388 -12.21 -19.10 10.30
CA PHE A 388 -12.05 -20.11 11.32
C PHE A 388 -13.23 -21.10 11.40
N LEU A 389 -14.45 -20.67 11.05
CA LEU A 389 -15.65 -21.51 11.15
C LEU A 389 -15.50 -22.86 10.43
N ARG A 390 -14.74 -22.92 9.35
CA ARG A 390 -14.49 -24.12 8.56
C ARG A 390 -13.01 -24.49 8.43
N GLY A 391 -12.17 -24.04 9.37
CA GLY A 391 -10.75 -24.36 9.43
C GLY A 391 -9.96 -23.90 8.19
N ASN A 392 -10.38 -22.82 7.54
CA ASN A 392 -9.75 -22.31 6.31
C ASN A 392 -8.46 -21.52 6.59
N ILE A 393 -7.54 -22.13 7.33
CA ILE A 393 -6.22 -21.60 7.65
C ILE A 393 -5.26 -22.76 7.94
N GLY A 394 -4.00 -22.60 7.55
CA GLY A 394 -2.96 -23.59 7.81
C GLY A 394 -3.16 -24.91 7.07
N ARG A 395 -3.67 -24.85 5.86
CA ARG A 395 -3.77 -25.97 4.91
C ARG A 395 -3.66 -25.45 3.46
N PRO A 396 -3.19 -26.27 2.51
CA PRO A 396 -3.07 -25.86 1.11
C PRO A 396 -4.38 -25.35 0.53
N GLY A 397 -4.33 -24.30 -0.25
CA GLY A 397 -5.47 -23.69 -0.91
C GLY A 397 -6.40 -22.89 0.00
N ALA A 398 -6.02 -22.63 1.26
CA ALA A 398 -6.88 -21.94 2.22
C ALA A 398 -6.09 -21.00 3.14
N GLY A 399 -6.62 -19.80 3.38
CA GLY A 399 -6.02 -18.88 4.32
C GLY A 399 -6.41 -17.42 4.15
N LEU A 400 -5.71 -16.59 4.90
CA LEU A 400 -5.87 -15.14 5.00
C LEU A 400 -4.76 -14.45 4.18
N CYS A 401 -5.13 -13.56 3.27
CA CYS A 401 -4.18 -12.88 2.38
C CYS A 401 -4.37 -11.36 2.36
N PRO A 402 -3.78 -10.61 3.31
CA PRO A 402 -3.64 -9.17 3.20
C PRO A 402 -2.69 -8.83 2.06
N VAL A 403 -3.21 -8.29 0.96
CA VAL A 403 -2.39 -7.99 -0.22
C VAL A 403 -1.71 -6.64 -0.05
N ARG A 404 -0.42 -6.67 0.26
CA ARG A 404 0.41 -5.49 0.50
C ARG A 404 0.58 -4.66 -0.76
N GLY A 405 0.67 -3.34 -0.61
CA GLY A 405 0.79 -2.40 -1.72
C GLY A 405 2.17 -2.38 -2.35
N HIS A 406 3.13 -1.76 -1.66
CA HIS A 406 4.49 -1.54 -2.16
C HIS A 406 5.34 -2.81 -2.14
N SER A 407 6.30 -2.88 -3.06
CA SER A 407 7.11 -4.07 -3.34
C SER A 407 7.90 -4.62 -2.14
N ASN A 408 8.20 -3.79 -1.13
CA ASN A 408 8.89 -4.22 0.10
C ASN A 408 8.30 -3.67 1.41
N VAL A 409 7.08 -3.19 1.40
CA VAL A 409 6.47 -2.63 2.63
C VAL A 409 6.35 -3.64 3.77
N GLN A 410 6.32 -4.92 3.46
CA GLN A 410 6.34 -5.99 4.46
C GLN A 410 7.76 -6.23 4.97
N GLY A 411 8.75 -6.25 4.06
CA GLY A 411 10.15 -6.42 4.40
C GLY A 411 10.71 -5.29 5.26
N ASP A 412 10.34 -4.04 4.97
CA ASP A 412 10.72 -2.91 5.81
C ASP A 412 10.37 -3.14 7.28
N ARG A 413 9.12 -3.57 7.54
CA ARG A 413 8.66 -3.93 8.89
C ARG A 413 9.35 -5.16 9.46
N THR A 414 9.62 -6.15 8.62
CA THR A 414 10.31 -7.39 9.03
C THR A 414 11.72 -7.10 9.53
N VAL A 415 12.43 -6.14 8.90
CA VAL A 415 13.80 -5.80 9.27
C VAL A 415 13.91 -4.62 10.25
N GLY A 416 12.79 -4.19 10.85
CA GLY A 416 12.80 -3.33 12.02
C GLY A 416 12.38 -1.87 11.82
N ILE A 417 11.83 -1.48 10.68
CA ILE A 417 11.14 -0.18 10.54
C ILE A 417 9.81 -0.28 11.32
N ASN A 418 9.84 0.13 12.56
CA ASN A 418 8.70 0.08 13.46
C ASN A 418 8.87 1.08 14.60
N GLU A 419 7.88 1.94 14.81
CA GLU A 419 7.81 2.93 15.88
C GLU A 419 7.51 2.32 17.24
N LYS A 420 6.98 1.08 17.26
CA LYS A 420 6.69 0.29 18.48
C LYS A 420 7.42 -1.06 18.38
N PRO A 421 8.75 -1.08 18.35
CA PRO A 421 9.52 -2.32 18.22
C PRO A 421 9.28 -3.25 19.41
N ALA A 422 9.36 -4.56 19.16
CA ALA A 422 9.30 -5.55 20.22
C ALA A 422 10.60 -5.56 21.07
N ASP A 423 10.49 -5.84 22.36
CA ASP A 423 11.64 -5.81 23.28
C ASP A 423 12.71 -6.84 22.91
N ASP A 424 12.34 -8.03 22.46
CA ASP A 424 13.27 -9.09 22.05
C ASP A 424 14.13 -8.66 20.84
N PHE A 425 13.54 -7.93 19.91
CA PHE A 425 14.30 -7.34 18.79
C PHE A 425 15.28 -6.27 19.27
N LEU A 426 14.85 -5.39 20.18
CA LEU A 426 15.72 -4.36 20.76
C LEU A 426 16.86 -5.00 21.56
N ASP A 427 16.58 -6.05 22.35
CA ASP A 427 17.58 -6.83 23.09
C ASP A 427 18.60 -7.48 22.15
N ALA A 428 18.15 -8.02 21.02
CA ALA A 428 19.03 -8.59 20.01
C ALA A 428 19.97 -7.54 19.40
N LEU A 429 19.46 -6.35 19.06
CA LEU A 429 20.27 -5.24 18.56
C LEU A 429 21.29 -4.76 19.60
N GLU A 430 20.86 -4.52 20.85
CA GLU A 430 21.71 -4.05 21.95
C GLU A 430 22.85 -5.05 22.21
N LYS A 431 22.54 -6.35 22.27
CA LYS A 431 23.51 -7.41 22.46
C LYS A 431 24.50 -7.51 21.30
N HIS A 432 24.02 -7.41 20.06
CA HIS A 432 24.86 -7.61 18.87
C HIS A 432 25.78 -6.43 18.60
N PHE A 433 25.25 -5.20 18.62
CA PHE A 433 25.99 -3.98 18.31
C PHE A 433 26.58 -3.27 19.56
N ARG A 434 26.23 -3.70 20.77
CA ARG A 434 26.76 -3.19 22.05
C ARG A 434 26.55 -1.68 22.25
N PHE A 435 25.36 -1.18 21.95
CA PHE A 435 24.95 0.18 22.24
C PHE A 435 23.62 0.17 23.00
N THR A 436 23.30 1.24 23.72
CA THR A 436 22.02 1.35 24.42
C THR A 436 20.93 1.74 23.42
N VAL A 437 19.96 0.85 23.21
CA VAL A 437 18.83 1.09 22.31
C VAL A 437 17.74 1.95 22.94
N PRO A 438 17.06 2.83 22.20
CA PRO A 438 15.89 3.55 22.71
C PRO A 438 14.73 2.57 22.94
N ARG A 439 14.10 2.63 24.13
CA ARG A 439 12.99 1.73 24.52
C ARG A 439 11.62 2.40 24.43
N GLU A 440 11.57 3.72 24.37
CA GLU A 440 10.31 4.46 24.23
C GLU A 440 9.73 4.26 22.85
N HIS A 441 8.39 4.18 22.75
CA HIS A 441 7.69 4.15 21.47
C HIS A 441 7.93 5.48 20.76
N GLY A 442 8.16 5.40 19.46
CA GLY A 442 8.30 6.57 18.60
C GLY A 442 6.99 7.00 17.96
N HIS A 443 7.09 7.87 16.95
CA HIS A 443 5.94 8.42 16.24
C HIS A 443 5.58 7.57 15.00
N ASN A 444 4.28 7.28 14.86
CA ASN A 444 3.69 6.89 13.58
C ASN A 444 3.46 8.13 12.70
N VAL A 445 2.89 7.97 11.50
CA VAL A 445 2.69 9.08 10.55
C VAL A 445 1.84 10.22 11.15
N LEU A 446 0.76 9.93 11.86
CA LEU A 446 -0.12 10.97 12.42
C LEU A 446 0.55 11.70 13.58
N ALA A 447 1.21 10.96 14.47
CA ALA A 447 1.97 11.54 15.58
C ALA A 447 3.14 12.39 15.05
N ALA A 448 3.87 11.93 14.04
CA ALA A 448 4.95 12.70 13.41
C ALA A 448 4.45 14.03 12.82
N ILE A 449 3.31 14.02 12.11
CA ILE A 449 2.72 15.25 11.58
C ILE A 449 2.32 16.19 12.73
N GLY A 450 1.72 15.65 13.80
CA GLY A 450 1.39 16.40 15.01
C GLY A 450 2.62 17.07 15.63
N ALA A 451 3.70 16.31 15.83
CA ALA A 451 4.98 16.78 16.38
C ALA A 451 5.64 17.85 15.49
N MET A 452 5.55 17.73 14.17
CA MET A 452 6.01 18.78 13.25
C MET A 452 5.16 20.05 13.33
N LEU A 453 3.84 19.93 13.57
CA LEU A 453 2.93 21.07 13.67
C LEU A 453 3.10 21.84 14.99
N ASP A 454 3.31 21.15 16.11
CA ASP A 454 3.49 21.79 17.43
C ASP A 454 4.93 22.24 17.68
N GLY A 455 5.89 21.77 16.86
CA GLY A 455 7.31 22.15 16.94
C GLY A 455 8.13 21.26 17.87
N SER A 456 7.60 20.15 18.36
CA SER A 456 8.38 19.14 19.10
C SER A 456 9.31 18.36 18.16
N ALA A 457 8.94 18.17 16.89
CA ALA A 457 9.84 17.71 15.84
C ALA A 457 10.32 18.89 14.96
N GLU A 458 11.61 18.92 14.68
CA GLU A 458 12.28 20.00 13.95
C GLU A 458 13.02 19.51 12.69
N ALA A 459 13.12 18.18 12.48
CA ALA A 459 13.73 17.60 11.30
C ALA A 459 12.85 16.48 10.72
N PHE A 460 12.90 16.34 9.41
CA PHE A 460 12.28 15.24 8.67
C PHE A 460 13.28 14.68 7.65
N ILE A 461 13.56 13.39 7.74
CA ILE A 461 14.39 12.65 6.80
C ILE A 461 13.52 11.58 6.15
N GLY A 462 13.30 11.67 4.84
CA GLY A 462 12.47 10.74 4.08
C GLY A 462 13.29 9.82 3.18
N LEU A 463 13.26 8.51 3.46
CA LEU A 463 13.79 7.46 2.59
C LEU A 463 12.73 7.08 1.56
N GLY A 464 12.77 7.73 0.40
CA GLY A 464 11.78 7.58 -0.67
C GLY A 464 10.42 8.22 -0.37
N GLY A 465 9.48 8.01 -1.27
CA GLY A 465 8.09 8.45 -1.13
C GLY A 465 7.84 9.92 -1.49
N ASN A 466 6.57 10.28 -1.46
CA ASN A 466 6.06 11.64 -1.62
C ASN A 466 5.15 11.95 -0.42
N PHE A 467 5.76 12.17 0.75
CA PHE A 467 5.09 12.30 2.04
C PHE A 467 3.99 13.37 2.01
N ALA A 468 4.28 14.55 1.45
CA ALA A 468 3.32 15.65 1.35
C ALA A 468 2.02 15.31 0.58
N ARG A 469 2.06 14.28 -0.28
CA ARG A 469 0.89 13.83 -1.05
C ARG A 469 0.35 12.48 -0.61
N ALA A 470 1.18 11.66 0.04
CA ALA A 470 0.76 10.34 0.53
C ALA A 470 -0.08 10.43 1.82
N THR A 471 0.19 11.42 2.64
CA THR A 471 -0.42 11.60 3.97
C THR A 471 -1.76 12.33 3.91
N PRO A 472 -2.61 12.18 4.95
CA PRO A 472 -3.88 12.90 5.05
C PRO A 472 -3.67 14.40 5.24
N ASP A 473 -4.73 15.20 5.06
CA ASP A 473 -4.75 16.65 5.34
C ASP A 473 -3.58 17.43 4.68
N SER A 474 -3.45 17.29 3.37
CA SER A 474 -2.30 17.79 2.61
C SER A 474 -1.90 19.23 2.95
N ALA A 475 -2.86 20.12 3.24
CA ALA A 475 -2.59 21.51 3.58
C ALA A 475 -1.85 21.66 4.93
N LEU A 476 -2.23 20.85 5.94
CA LEU A 476 -1.54 20.85 7.23
C LEU A 476 -0.16 20.22 7.12
N VAL A 477 0.00 19.15 6.35
CA VAL A 477 1.30 18.50 6.14
C VAL A 477 2.26 19.40 5.40
N GLU A 478 1.83 20.11 4.38
CA GLU A 478 2.65 21.11 3.69
C GLU A 478 3.12 22.22 4.65
N LYS A 479 2.24 22.67 5.54
CA LYS A 479 2.59 23.64 6.60
C LYS A 479 3.58 23.04 7.60
N ALA A 480 3.40 21.78 8.01
CA ALA A 480 4.27 21.08 8.94
C ALA A 480 5.71 20.99 8.40
N LEU A 481 5.88 20.47 7.19
CA LEU A 481 7.20 20.34 6.55
C LEU A 481 7.95 21.67 6.42
N ARG A 482 7.25 22.74 6.03
CA ARG A 482 7.85 24.06 5.84
C ARG A 482 8.27 24.78 7.12
N ARG A 483 7.87 24.27 8.29
CA ARG A 483 8.26 24.85 9.60
C ARG A 483 9.53 24.22 10.17
N LEU A 484 10.00 23.14 9.59
CA LEU A 484 11.14 22.38 10.09
C LEU A 484 12.45 23.15 9.86
N LYS A 485 13.42 22.92 10.75
CA LYS A 485 14.81 23.38 10.56
C LYS A 485 15.50 22.60 9.43
N LEU A 486 15.16 21.30 9.31
CA LEU A 486 15.79 20.42 8.34
C LEU A 486 14.77 19.54 7.63
N THR A 487 14.80 19.52 6.29
CA THR A 487 14.12 18.50 5.48
C THR A 487 15.11 17.82 4.55
N VAL A 488 15.14 16.49 4.56
CA VAL A 488 16.00 15.69 3.67
C VAL A 488 15.14 14.66 2.95
N HIS A 489 15.27 14.62 1.62
CA HIS A 489 14.51 13.66 0.81
C HIS A 489 15.47 12.84 -0.06
N ILE A 490 15.57 11.54 0.23
CA ILE A 490 16.29 10.56 -0.60
C ILE A 490 15.29 10.06 -1.65
N ALA A 491 15.54 10.33 -2.93
CA ALA A 491 14.53 10.07 -3.96
C ALA A 491 15.13 9.85 -5.35
N THR A 492 14.38 9.17 -6.20
CA THR A 492 14.75 8.91 -7.59
C THR A 492 14.29 10.01 -8.56
N LYS A 493 13.19 10.70 -8.24
CA LYS A 493 12.53 11.71 -9.11
C LYS A 493 12.02 12.88 -8.27
N PRO A 494 11.86 14.09 -8.86
CA PRO A 494 11.27 15.23 -8.16
C PRO A 494 9.79 14.95 -7.82
N ASN A 495 9.34 15.36 -6.63
CA ASN A 495 7.96 15.28 -6.20
C ASN A 495 7.58 16.46 -5.28
N HIS A 496 6.31 16.54 -4.86
CA HIS A 496 5.84 17.69 -4.07
C HIS A 496 6.46 17.81 -2.68
N SER A 497 6.92 16.73 -2.04
CA SER A 497 7.61 16.83 -0.75
C SER A 497 8.86 17.67 -0.84
N HIS A 498 9.59 17.62 -1.96
CA HIS A 498 10.78 18.42 -2.22
C HIS A 498 10.47 19.92 -2.32
N LEU A 499 9.22 20.27 -2.61
CA LEU A 499 8.78 21.64 -2.80
C LEU A 499 8.23 22.29 -1.52
N MET A 500 8.34 21.56 -0.41
CA MET A 500 7.99 22.02 0.94
C MET A 500 9.25 22.11 1.82
N PRO A 501 10.28 22.90 1.39
CA PRO A 501 11.53 22.95 2.12
C PRO A 501 11.35 23.57 3.51
N GLY A 502 12.06 23.01 4.50
CA GLY A 502 12.34 23.68 5.77
C GLY A 502 13.37 24.81 5.62
N GLU A 503 13.92 25.29 6.72
CA GLU A 503 14.98 26.33 6.69
C GLU A 503 16.22 25.86 5.92
N VAL A 504 16.63 24.61 6.17
CA VAL A 504 17.66 23.89 5.41
C VAL A 504 16.99 22.69 4.76
N ALA A 505 17.16 22.51 3.45
CA ALA A 505 16.53 21.40 2.75
C ALA A 505 17.47 20.77 1.71
N PHE A 506 17.41 19.43 1.62
CA PHE A 506 18.21 18.65 0.69
C PHE A 506 17.34 17.70 -0.14
N ILE A 507 17.67 17.57 -1.42
CA ILE A 507 17.23 16.48 -2.30
C ILE A 507 18.48 15.64 -2.60
N LEU A 508 18.46 14.39 -2.14
CA LEU A 508 19.56 13.44 -2.28
C LEU A 508 19.15 12.34 -3.28
N PRO A 509 19.71 12.38 -4.52
CA PRO A 509 19.29 11.46 -5.57
C PRO A 509 19.87 10.06 -5.37
N CYS A 510 19.02 9.03 -5.42
CA CYS A 510 19.44 7.65 -5.27
C CYS A 510 19.31 6.85 -6.58
N LEU A 511 19.98 5.69 -6.60
CA LEU A 511 19.79 4.67 -7.63
C LEU A 511 18.34 4.16 -7.60
N GLY A 512 17.80 3.87 -8.78
CA GLY A 512 16.55 3.11 -8.90
C GLY A 512 16.82 1.61 -8.84
N ARG A 513 15.79 0.82 -8.56
CA ARG A 513 15.89 -0.64 -8.47
C ARG A 513 16.35 -1.30 -9.78
N THR A 514 16.08 -0.67 -10.92
CA THR A 514 16.50 -1.11 -12.25
C THR A 514 18.00 -0.84 -12.54
N GLU A 515 18.68 -0.03 -11.74
CA GLU A 515 20.04 0.43 -11.95
C GLU A 515 21.06 -0.40 -11.18
N MET A 516 22.21 -0.63 -11.81
CA MET A 516 23.31 -1.36 -11.17
C MET A 516 23.88 -0.55 -10.01
N ASP A 517 23.99 -1.19 -8.86
CA ASP A 517 24.79 -0.75 -7.73
C ASP A 517 26.11 -1.52 -7.72
N LEU A 518 27.23 -0.82 -7.74
CA LEU A 518 28.56 -1.42 -7.80
C LEU A 518 29.35 -1.01 -6.57
N ASN A 519 29.98 -1.98 -5.92
CA ASN A 519 30.92 -1.72 -4.82
C ASN A 519 32.26 -1.14 -5.33
N ALA A 520 33.17 -0.79 -4.43
CA ALA A 520 34.47 -0.22 -4.74
C ALA A 520 35.33 -1.15 -5.64
N ALA A 521 35.13 -2.47 -5.57
CA ALA A 521 35.81 -3.45 -6.44
C ALA A 521 35.15 -3.59 -7.83
N GLY A 522 34.02 -2.90 -8.08
CA GLY A 522 33.27 -2.99 -9.34
C GLY A 522 32.32 -4.19 -9.44
N ASN A 523 32.07 -4.89 -8.35
CA ASN A 523 31.12 -5.99 -8.30
C ASN A 523 29.70 -5.47 -8.10
N SER A 524 28.72 -6.08 -8.79
CA SER A 524 27.30 -5.76 -8.61
C SER A 524 26.82 -6.21 -7.23
N GLN A 525 26.17 -5.31 -6.53
CA GLN A 525 25.55 -5.56 -5.24
C GLN A 525 24.14 -6.14 -5.42
N LEU A 526 23.81 -7.14 -4.61
CA LEU A 526 22.48 -7.74 -4.52
C LEU A 526 21.73 -7.10 -3.37
N ILE A 527 20.49 -6.71 -3.59
CA ILE A 527 19.54 -6.32 -2.54
C ILE A 527 18.42 -7.35 -2.41
N SER A 528 17.65 -7.28 -1.36
CA SER A 528 16.54 -8.20 -1.12
C SER A 528 15.23 -7.45 -0.81
N VAL A 529 14.12 -8.11 -1.12
CA VAL A 529 12.75 -7.65 -0.85
C VAL A 529 11.88 -8.81 -0.36
N GLU A 530 10.84 -8.49 0.41
CA GLU A 530 9.84 -9.45 0.90
C GLU A 530 8.46 -9.13 0.29
N ASP A 531 7.86 -10.10 -0.38
CA ASP A 531 6.53 -9.97 -0.97
C ASP A 531 5.36 -10.20 0.03
N SER A 532 4.11 -10.12 -0.45
CA SER A 532 2.91 -10.31 0.37
C SER A 532 2.74 -11.72 0.93
N MET A 533 3.43 -12.72 0.36
CA MET A 533 3.42 -14.12 0.77
C MET A 533 4.63 -14.49 1.64
N SER A 534 5.39 -13.49 2.08
CA SER A 534 6.62 -13.65 2.88
C SER A 534 7.76 -14.36 2.16
N MET A 535 7.78 -14.31 0.83
CA MET A 535 8.96 -14.72 0.05
C MET A 535 9.99 -13.60 0.06
N VAL A 536 11.22 -13.92 0.47
CA VAL A 536 12.38 -13.03 0.39
C VAL A 536 13.21 -13.42 -0.83
N HIS A 537 13.33 -12.52 -1.78
CA HIS A 537 14.06 -12.79 -3.01
C HIS A 537 15.05 -11.67 -3.36
N GLY A 538 16.09 -12.06 -4.13
CA GLY A 538 17.14 -11.15 -4.54
C GLY A 538 16.73 -10.26 -5.71
N SER A 539 17.31 -9.07 -5.75
CA SER A 539 17.09 -8.09 -6.82
C SER A 539 18.41 -7.40 -7.16
N ALA A 540 18.80 -7.41 -8.44
CA ALA A 540 19.97 -6.70 -8.93
C ALA A 540 19.63 -5.94 -10.21
N GLY A 541 19.78 -4.62 -10.20
CA GLY A 541 19.55 -3.78 -11.36
C GLY A 541 20.53 -4.08 -12.50
N ILE A 542 20.09 -3.85 -13.73
CA ILE A 542 20.87 -4.14 -14.94
C ILE A 542 21.17 -2.90 -15.79
N ASN A 543 20.54 -1.79 -15.50
CA ASN A 543 20.72 -0.55 -16.24
C ASN A 543 21.89 0.25 -15.67
N ARG A 544 22.53 1.04 -16.51
CA ARG A 544 23.52 2.03 -16.04
C ARG A 544 22.77 3.11 -15.20
N PRO A 545 23.40 3.61 -14.13
CA PRO A 545 22.85 4.72 -13.35
C PRO A 545 22.48 5.93 -14.23
N ALA A 546 21.39 6.58 -13.89
CA ALA A 546 20.90 7.77 -14.61
C ALA A 546 21.90 8.94 -14.60
N SER A 547 22.82 8.96 -13.64
CA SER A 547 23.88 9.93 -13.49
C SER A 547 25.06 9.30 -12.73
N PRO A 548 26.31 9.70 -13.03
CA PRO A 548 27.47 9.28 -12.27
C PRO A 548 27.54 9.87 -10.85
N HIS A 549 26.65 10.79 -10.52
CA HIS A 549 26.56 11.43 -9.20
C HIS A 549 25.53 10.77 -8.28
N LEU A 550 24.88 9.68 -8.69
CA LEU A 550 23.96 8.93 -7.83
C LEU A 550 24.72 8.03 -6.87
N LEU A 551 24.16 7.88 -5.68
CA LEU A 551 24.56 6.87 -4.70
C LEU A 551 23.38 5.90 -4.48
N SER A 552 23.66 4.69 -3.97
CA SER A 552 22.59 3.81 -3.50
C SER A 552 21.93 4.38 -2.24
N GLU A 553 20.71 3.94 -1.93
CA GLU A 553 20.04 4.28 -0.67
C GLU A 553 20.91 3.89 0.54
N VAL A 554 21.55 2.74 0.47
CA VAL A 554 22.48 2.23 1.52
C VAL A 554 23.66 3.19 1.70
N ALA A 555 24.32 3.61 0.61
CA ALA A 555 25.46 4.52 0.69
C ALA A 555 25.07 5.93 1.21
N ILE A 556 23.87 6.43 0.85
CA ILE A 556 23.37 7.70 1.37
C ILE A 556 23.09 7.62 2.86
N ILE A 557 22.44 6.55 3.32
CA ILE A 557 22.18 6.29 4.74
C ILE A 557 23.49 6.21 5.52
N ALA A 558 24.45 5.44 5.02
CA ALA A 558 25.78 5.30 5.63
C ALA A 558 26.51 6.65 5.75
N GLY A 559 26.46 7.49 4.69
CA GLY A 559 27.07 8.81 4.72
C GLY A 559 26.43 9.76 5.74
N ILE A 560 25.10 9.76 5.85
CA ILE A 560 24.39 10.53 6.89
C ILE A 560 24.72 9.98 8.29
N ALA A 561 24.71 8.66 8.48
CA ALA A 561 25.02 8.02 9.74
C ALA A 561 26.46 8.31 10.20
N GLN A 562 27.43 8.14 9.32
CA GLN A 562 28.84 8.46 9.61
C GLN A 562 29.01 9.92 10.04
N ALA A 563 28.36 10.85 9.36
CA ALA A 563 28.40 12.28 9.68
C ALA A 563 27.64 12.62 10.98
N THR A 564 26.65 11.82 11.37
CA THR A 564 25.79 12.10 12.55
C THR A 564 26.30 11.43 13.82
N VAL A 565 26.53 10.13 13.77
CA VAL A 565 26.86 9.29 14.95
C VAL A 565 28.29 8.75 14.94
N GLY A 566 29.03 8.92 13.84
CA GLY A 566 30.39 8.37 13.66
C GLY A 566 30.39 6.85 13.57
N SER A 567 31.58 6.24 13.59
CA SER A 567 31.81 4.79 13.39
C SER A 567 32.08 4.02 14.68
N ALA A 568 31.83 4.59 15.86
CA ALA A 568 32.18 3.92 17.13
C ALA A 568 31.38 2.64 17.39
N VAL A 569 30.16 2.53 16.86
CA VAL A 569 29.25 1.39 17.03
C VAL A 569 29.18 0.55 15.78
N VAL A 570 29.15 1.17 14.60
CA VAL A 570 28.93 0.53 13.29
C VAL A 570 29.93 1.10 12.30
N ASP A 571 30.58 0.23 11.52
CA ASP A 571 31.38 0.63 10.36
C ASP A 571 30.45 0.81 9.14
N TRP A 572 29.95 2.04 9.00
CA TRP A 572 28.98 2.38 7.96
C TRP A 572 29.55 2.25 6.55
N GLU A 573 30.84 2.53 6.36
CA GLU A 573 31.52 2.44 5.06
C GLU A 573 31.66 0.99 4.61
N GLU A 574 32.06 0.09 5.52
CA GLU A 574 32.13 -1.34 5.24
C GLU A 574 30.76 -1.94 4.84
N LEU A 575 29.70 -1.53 5.55
CA LEU A 575 28.35 -1.99 5.23
C LEU A 575 27.83 -1.44 3.88
N ALA A 576 28.20 -0.22 3.51
CA ALA A 576 27.83 0.35 2.22
C ALA A 576 28.59 -0.30 1.05
N ASP A 577 29.83 -0.75 1.27
CA ASP A 577 30.64 -1.41 0.23
C ASP A 577 30.29 -2.89 0.04
N ASP A 578 29.68 -3.53 1.05
CA ASP A 578 29.29 -4.95 0.96
C ASP A 578 27.94 -5.21 1.64
N HIS A 579 26.88 -5.31 0.84
CA HIS A 579 25.53 -5.58 1.32
C HIS A 579 25.37 -6.98 1.93
N ASP A 580 26.25 -7.95 1.63
CA ASP A 580 26.24 -9.25 2.29
C ASP A 580 26.44 -9.10 3.80
N ARG A 581 27.27 -8.16 4.22
CA ARG A 581 27.52 -7.88 5.66
C ARG A 581 26.29 -7.31 6.36
N ILE A 582 25.49 -6.49 5.68
CA ILE A 582 24.21 -6.02 6.23
C ILE A 582 23.30 -7.22 6.49
N ARG A 583 23.24 -8.18 5.54
CA ARG A 583 22.46 -9.41 5.70
C ARG A 583 22.98 -10.31 6.81
N ASP A 584 24.31 -10.37 7.04
CA ASP A 584 24.88 -11.08 8.19
C ASP A 584 24.40 -10.46 9.52
N HIS A 585 24.25 -9.13 9.60
CA HIS A 585 23.67 -8.47 10.76
C HIS A 585 22.17 -8.71 10.91
N ILE A 586 21.42 -8.76 9.81
CA ILE A 586 20.00 -9.15 9.84
C ILE A 586 19.86 -10.59 10.36
N GLU A 587 20.64 -11.52 9.83
CA GLU A 587 20.68 -12.92 10.29
C GLU A 587 20.97 -13.03 11.80
N ALA A 588 21.89 -12.23 12.30
CA ALA A 588 22.30 -12.25 13.71
C ALA A 588 21.28 -11.65 14.68
N THR A 589 20.33 -10.84 14.18
CA THR A 589 19.41 -10.05 15.03
C THR A 589 17.92 -10.35 14.82
N ILE A 590 17.58 -11.00 13.70
CA ILE A 590 16.18 -11.27 13.34
C ILE A 590 15.99 -12.76 13.06
N PRO A 591 15.15 -13.48 13.81
CA PRO A 591 14.86 -14.89 13.58
C PRO A 591 14.25 -15.14 12.18
N GLY A 592 14.57 -16.30 11.59
CA GLY A 592 14.06 -16.73 10.29
C GLY A 592 14.98 -16.40 9.11
N PHE A 593 16.04 -15.61 9.32
CA PHE A 593 17.01 -15.25 8.31
C PHE A 593 18.30 -16.10 8.34
N GLU A 594 18.29 -17.24 9.01
CA GLU A 594 19.46 -18.13 9.08
C GLU A 594 19.98 -18.49 7.69
N ASN A 595 21.31 -18.41 7.49
CA ASN A 595 22.00 -18.58 6.20
C ASN A 595 21.47 -17.65 5.10
N TYR A 596 21.18 -16.39 5.45
CA TYR A 596 20.53 -15.42 4.59
C TYR A 596 21.18 -15.30 3.22
N ASN A 597 22.46 -14.97 3.16
CA ASN A 597 23.22 -14.79 1.92
C ASN A 597 23.16 -16.00 0.99
N ALA A 598 23.28 -17.21 1.54
CA ALA A 598 23.23 -18.45 0.78
C ALA A 598 21.81 -18.77 0.27
N ARG A 599 20.79 -18.51 1.08
CA ARG A 599 19.38 -18.72 0.72
C ARG A 599 18.90 -17.71 -0.33
N LEU A 600 19.32 -16.45 -0.20
CA LEU A 600 18.96 -15.38 -1.13
C LEU A 600 19.48 -15.64 -2.55
N ARG A 601 20.64 -16.28 -2.69
CA ARG A 601 21.23 -16.60 -3.98
C ARG A 601 20.62 -17.82 -4.67
N LYS A 602 19.70 -18.53 -4.00
CA LYS A 602 18.90 -19.55 -4.67
C LYS A 602 17.93 -18.91 -5.65
N PRO A 603 17.60 -19.57 -6.75
CA PRO A 603 16.53 -19.10 -7.62
C PRO A 603 15.25 -18.84 -6.79
N ARG A 604 14.70 -17.64 -6.91
CA ARG A 604 13.51 -17.14 -6.17
C ARG A 604 13.67 -16.98 -4.66
N GLY A 605 14.87 -17.07 -4.10
CA GLY A 605 15.13 -16.81 -2.69
C GLY A 605 14.55 -17.85 -1.74
N PHE A 606 13.81 -17.41 -0.72
CA PHE A 606 13.28 -18.29 0.32
C PHE A 606 12.04 -17.69 1.02
N HIS A 607 11.22 -18.58 1.54
CA HIS A 607 10.05 -18.20 2.34
C HIS A 607 10.46 -18.01 3.82
N LEU A 608 10.02 -16.90 4.43
CA LEU A 608 10.06 -16.73 5.88
C LEU A 608 8.95 -17.58 6.51
N ARG A 609 9.30 -18.36 7.52
CA ARG A 609 8.34 -19.23 8.18
C ARG A 609 7.20 -18.42 8.80
N ASN A 610 5.98 -18.79 8.47
CA ASN A 610 4.77 -18.24 9.07
C ASN A 610 4.14 -19.32 9.98
N THR A 611 4.16 -19.10 11.30
CA THR A 611 3.69 -20.08 12.28
C THR A 611 2.21 -20.38 12.12
N ALA A 612 1.36 -19.38 11.84
CA ALA A 612 -0.07 -19.56 11.62
C ALA A 612 -0.40 -20.40 10.37
N ALA A 613 0.44 -20.35 9.33
CA ALA A 613 0.30 -21.24 8.16
C ALA A 613 0.57 -22.72 8.49
N HIS A 614 1.15 -23.00 9.66
CA HIS A 614 1.37 -24.36 10.20
C HIS A 614 0.49 -24.67 11.39
N ARG A 615 -0.55 -23.85 11.67
CA ARG A 615 -1.44 -23.97 12.83
C ARG A 615 -0.72 -23.90 14.18
N GLU A 616 0.37 -23.14 14.22
CA GLU A 616 1.10 -22.79 15.42
C GLU A 616 0.77 -21.33 15.76
N TRP A 617 0.16 -21.11 16.91
CA TRP A 617 -0.47 -19.83 17.24
C TRP A 617 0.36 -19.08 18.28
N ASP A 618 0.99 -18.00 17.86
CA ASP A 618 1.69 -17.08 18.76
C ASP A 618 0.72 -16.01 19.30
N THR A 619 -0.31 -16.47 19.98
CA THR A 619 -1.31 -15.66 20.66
C THR A 619 -1.25 -15.91 22.18
N PRO A 620 -1.77 -15.01 23.02
CA PRO A 620 -1.83 -15.26 24.47
C PRO A 620 -2.56 -16.53 24.86
N ALA A 621 -3.53 -16.98 24.06
CA ALA A 621 -4.28 -18.22 24.29
C ALA A 621 -3.56 -19.46 23.74
N GLY A 622 -2.45 -19.33 22.99
CA GLY A 622 -1.84 -20.43 22.25
C GLY A 622 -2.76 -21.06 21.20
N LYS A 623 -3.79 -20.33 20.76
CA LYS A 623 -4.81 -20.75 19.79
C LYS A 623 -5.20 -19.59 18.90
N ALA A 624 -5.75 -19.86 17.71
CA ALA A 624 -6.45 -18.87 16.93
C ALA A 624 -7.62 -18.29 17.74
N THR A 625 -7.72 -16.98 17.82
CA THR A 625 -8.63 -16.33 18.78
C THR A 625 -9.77 -15.65 18.05
N PHE A 626 -10.99 -16.07 18.33
CA PHE A 626 -12.20 -15.36 17.92
C PHE A 626 -12.32 -14.03 18.69
N SER A 627 -12.68 -12.97 18.00
CA SER A 627 -13.07 -11.70 18.60
C SER A 627 -14.59 -11.55 18.59
N CYS A 628 -15.13 -10.92 19.64
CA CYS A 628 -16.58 -10.81 19.87
C CYS A 628 -17.03 -9.34 19.83
N GLU A 629 -16.64 -8.60 18.79
CA GLU A 629 -16.98 -7.19 18.68
C GLU A 629 -18.41 -6.97 18.20
N ALA A 630 -19.07 -5.98 18.77
CA ALA A 630 -20.35 -5.51 18.25
C ALA A 630 -20.16 -4.83 16.89
N LEU A 631 -21.18 -4.85 16.04
CA LEU A 631 -21.22 -3.96 14.89
C LEU A 631 -21.12 -2.51 15.36
N PRO A 632 -20.49 -1.61 14.57
CA PRO A 632 -20.47 -0.18 14.88
C PRO A 632 -21.89 0.36 15.12
N GLU A 633 -22.03 1.31 16.03
CA GLU A 633 -23.32 1.98 16.22
C GLU A 633 -23.81 2.63 14.91
N GLU A 634 -22.86 3.12 14.11
CA GLU A 634 -23.15 3.80 12.87
C GLU A 634 -21.96 3.76 11.91
N THR A 635 -22.22 3.44 10.63
CA THR A 635 -21.24 3.55 9.55
C THR A 635 -21.16 5.00 9.02
N VAL A 636 -20.10 5.33 8.29
CA VAL A 636 -19.97 6.63 7.60
C VAL A 636 -21.14 6.87 6.63
N HIS A 637 -21.60 5.83 5.96
CA HIS A 637 -22.73 5.92 5.04
C HIS A 637 -24.04 6.23 5.77
N GLN A 638 -24.30 5.58 6.90
CA GLN A 638 -25.49 5.88 7.72
C GLN A 638 -25.45 7.30 8.26
N ARG A 639 -24.28 7.79 8.72
CA ARG A 639 -24.12 9.20 9.13
C ARG A 639 -24.40 10.18 7.99
N ALA A 640 -23.88 9.90 6.80
CA ALA A 640 -24.14 10.75 5.64
C ALA A 640 -25.63 10.84 5.31
N ARG A 641 -26.38 9.73 5.39
CA ARG A 641 -27.83 9.69 5.13
C ARG A 641 -28.68 10.55 6.12
N LYS A 642 -28.17 10.81 7.33
CA LYS A 642 -28.89 11.65 8.32
C LYS A 642 -28.85 13.15 7.98
N GLY A 643 -27.94 13.58 7.10
CA GLY A 643 -27.79 14.96 6.66
C GLY A 643 -28.20 15.16 5.21
N GLU A 644 -28.99 16.22 4.93
CA GLU A 644 -29.36 16.56 3.56
C GLU A 644 -28.12 16.98 2.75
N GLY A 645 -27.96 16.43 1.55
CA GLY A 645 -26.85 16.74 0.64
C GLY A 645 -25.48 16.21 1.06
N ARG A 646 -25.42 15.32 2.06
CA ARG A 646 -24.18 14.67 2.50
C ARG A 646 -23.96 13.32 1.81
N PHE A 647 -22.68 12.98 1.62
CA PHE A 647 -22.23 11.75 0.97
C PHE A 647 -21.08 11.12 1.75
N ALA A 648 -20.99 9.80 1.68
CA ALA A 648 -19.82 9.05 2.11
C ALA A 648 -18.83 8.95 0.95
N LEU A 649 -17.61 9.47 1.14
CA LEU A 649 -16.55 9.51 0.13
C LEU A 649 -15.47 8.48 0.44
N GLN A 650 -15.04 7.74 -0.59
CA GLN A 650 -13.80 6.98 -0.60
C GLN A 650 -12.82 7.53 -1.62
N THR A 651 -11.54 7.54 -1.28
CA THR A 651 -10.47 7.80 -2.25
C THR A 651 -10.02 6.50 -2.91
N PHE A 652 -9.56 6.54 -4.17
CA PHE A 652 -8.95 5.39 -4.84
C PHE A 652 -7.96 5.82 -5.93
N ARG A 653 -7.18 4.88 -6.44
CA ARG A 653 -6.21 5.14 -7.51
C ARG A 653 -6.86 5.08 -8.88
N SER A 654 -6.39 5.91 -9.81
CA SER A 654 -6.67 5.72 -11.24
C SER A 654 -5.90 4.52 -11.79
N HIS A 655 -6.25 4.03 -12.98
CA HIS A 655 -5.56 2.88 -13.57
C HIS A 655 -4.10 3.18 -13.95
N ASP A 656 -3.79 4.39 -14.38
CA ASP A 656 -2.43 4.82 -14.73
C ASP A 656 -1.69 5.43 -13.53
N GLN A 657 -1.75 4.78 -12.36
CA GLN A 657 -1.18 5.30 -11.11
C GLN A 657 -0.68 4.17 -10.21
N TYR A 658 0.39 4.44 -9.49
CA TYR A 658 0.81 3.63 -8.35
C TYR A 658 1.21 4.51 -7.16
N ASN A 659 0.49 4.40 -6.03
CA ASN A 659 0.53 5.34 -4.91
C ASN A 659 0.38 6.78 -5.42
N THR A 660 1.27 7.71 -5.05
CA THR A 660 1.27 9.11 -5.52
C THR A 660 1.83 9.27 -6.93
N THR A 661 2.55 8.28 -7.45
CA THR A 661 3.12 8.32 -8.80
C THR A 661 2.03 8.14 -9.86
N VAL A 662 1.83 9.15 -10.69
CA VAL A 662 0.87 9.15 -11.80
C VAL A 662 1.62 8.92 -13.11
N TYR A 663 1.40 7.76 -13.72
CA TYR A 663 2.04 7.41 -15.01
C TYR A 663 1.34 8.04 -16.21
N GLY A 664 0.07 8.42 -16.06
CA GLY A 664 -0.74 9.04 -17.10
C GLY A 664 -2.12 9.46 -16.60
N LEU A 665 -2.82 10.20 -17.45
CA LEU A 665 -4.10 10.81 -17.10
C LEU A 665 -5.31 10.04 -17.65
N ASP A 666 -5.11 8.82 -18.15
CA ASP A 666 -6.16 8.02 -18.78
C ASP A 666 -6.55 6.84 -17.89
N ASP A 667 -7.72 6.90 -17.24
CA ASP A 667 -8.33 5.74 -16.58
C ASP A 667 -9.31 5.03 -17.52
N ARG A 668 -8.77 4.23 -18.44
CA ARG A 668 -9.57 3.52 -19.43
C ARG A 668 -10.52 2.47 -18.83
N TYR A 669 -10.28 2.01 -17.59
CA TYR A 669 -11.17 1.05 -16.92
C TYR A 669 -12.45 1.73 -16.42
N ARG A 670 -12.35 2.98 -15.97
CA ARG A 670 -13.49 3.76 -15.52
C ARG A 670 -14.01 4.76 -16.56
N GLY A 671 -13.32 4.90 -17.71
CA GLY A 671 -13.75 5.76 -18.82
C GLY A 671 -13.48 7.25 -18.57
N VAL A 672 -12.43 7.59 -17.83
CA VAL A 672 -11.98 8.98 -17.58
C VAL A 672 -10.67 9.21 -18.33
N TYR A 673 -10.58 10.30 -19.09
CA TYR A 673 -9.44 10.60 -19.95
C TYR A 673 -8.98 12.05 -19.79
N GLY A 674 -7.70 12.23 -19.52
CA GLY A 674 -7.09 13.56 -19.41
C GLY A 674 -7.54 14.39 -18.19
N GLU A 675 -8.27 13.81 -17.24
CA GLU A 675 -8.81 14.50 -16.08
C GLU A 675 -8.64 13.65 -14.81
N ARG A 676 -8.32 14.31 -13.69
CA ARG A 676 -8.19 13.63 -12.39
C ARG A 676 -9.10 14.23 -11.31
N GLN A 677 -9.51 15.48 -11.45
CA GLN A 677 -10.43 16.13 -10.51
C GLN A 677 -11.87 15.68 -10.79
N VAL A 678 -12.18 14.42 -10.45
CA VAL A 678 -13.48 13.81 -10.71
C VAL A 678 -14.08 13.16 -9.47
N ILE A 679 -15.40 13.22 -9.38
CA ILE A 679 -16.23 12.51 -8.38
C ILE A 679 -17.14 11.53 -9.10
N PHE A 680 -16.95 10.25 -8.83
CA PHE A 680 -17.82 9.18 -9.29
C PHE A 680 -19.03 9.09 -8.37
N ILE A 681 -20.22 9.13 -8.95
CA ILE A 681 -21.49 9.24 -8.21
C ILE A 681 -22.60 8.47 -8.92
N HIS A 682 -23.53 7.92 -8.15
CA HIS A 682 -24.68 7.22 -8.70
C HIS A 682 -25.59 8.16 -9.53
N PRO A 683 -26.04 7.75 -10.73
CA PRO A 683 -26.87 8.61 -11.61
C PRO A 683 -28.15 9.13 -10.95
N ALA A 684 -28.78 8.34 -10.05
CA ALA A 684 -29.99 8.76 -9.35
C ALA A 684 -29.70 9.86 -8.32
N ASP A 685 -28.48 9.91 -7.73
CA ASP A 685 -28.08 10.94 -6.80
C ASP A 685 -27.79 12.26 -7.54
N LEU A 686 -27.16 12.20 -8.71
CA LEU A 686 -27.02 13.36 -9.61
C LEU A 686 -28.39 13.97 -9.93
N LYS A 687 -29.34 13.12 -10.33
CA LYS A 687 -30.69 13.56 -10.64
C LYS A 687 -31.38 14.19 -9.43
N ALA A 688 -31.22 13.60 -8.24
CA ALA A 688 -31.81 14.12 -7.01
C ALA A 688 -31.25 15.52 -6.64
N MET A 689 -29.97 15.78 -6.95
CA MET A 689 -29.32 17.08 -6.75
C MET A 689 -29.59 18.07 -7.90
N ASN A 690 -30.36 17.73 -8.94
CA ASN A 690 -30.48 18.51 -10.17
C ASN A 690 -29.11 18.86 -10.76
N ALA A 691 -28.18 17.88 -10.81
CA ALA A 691 -26.84 17.99 -11.36
C ALA A 691 -26.67 17.06 -12.56
N GLU A 692 -25.70 17.38 -13.41
CA GLU A 692 -25.42 16.61 -14.63
C GLU A 692 -23.94 16.18 -14.69
N ALA A 693 -23.67 15.22 -15.57
CA ALA A 693 -22.30 14.77 -15.84
C ALA A 693 -21.44 15.94 -16.31
N GLY A 694 -20.24 16.11 -15.71
CA GLY A 694 -19.30 17.17 -16.04
C GLY A 694 -19.56 18.51 -15.32
N ASP A 695 -20.63 18.64 -14.55
CA ASP A 695 -20.85 19.83 -13.70
C ASP A 695 -19.67 20.01 -12.73
N ARG A 696 -19.26 21.27 -12.54
CA ARG A 696 -18.14 21.64 -11.67
C ARG A 696 -18.64 21.92 -10.25
N ILE A 697 -17.93 21.33 -9.30
CA ILE A 697 -18.22 21.46 -7.87
C ILE A 697 -16.95 21.60 -7.06
N ASP A 698 -17.08 22.15 -5.86
CA ASP A 698 -16.11 21.98 -4.80
C ASP A 698 -16.63 20.91 -3.83
N VAL A 699 -15.74 20.02 -3.40
CA VAL A 699 -16.04 18.98 -2.41
C VAL A 699 -15.63 19.51 -1.05
N VAL A 700 -16.56 19.58 -0.11
CA VAL A 700 -16.35 20.14 1.23
C VAL A 700 -16.37 19.02 2.26
N GLY A 701 -15.31 18.92 3.07
CA GLY A 701 -15.22 17.97 4.16
C GLY A 701 -16.18 18.35 5.31
N GLU A 702 -16.89 17.35 5.83
CA GLU A 702 -17.85 17.49 6.93
C GLU A 702 -17.27 16.85 8.21
N HIS A 703 -16.17 17.41 8.73
CA HIS A 703 -15.54 16.96 9.98
C HIS A 703 -15.59 18.05 11.03
N ASP A 704 -15.93 17.67 12.25
CA ASP A 704 -16.15 18.61 13.36
C ASP A 704 -14.86 18.85 14.16
N ASP A 705 -13.88 19.51 13.53
CA ASP A 705 -12.63 19.94 14.17
C ASP A 705 -12.33 21.44 13.98
N GLY A 706 -13.31 22.18 13.42
CA GLY A 706 -13.18 23.61 13.16
C GLY A 706 -12.28 23.97 11.96
N ILE A 707 -11.79 22.99 11.19
CA ILE A 707 -10.96 23.22 10.01
C ILE A 707 -11.80 23.02 8.74
N GLU A 708 -11.94 24.06 7.94
CA GLU A 708 -12.59 23.94 6.63
C GLU A 708 -11.63 23.26 5.65
N ARG A 709 -12.05 22.14 5.03
CA ARG A 709 -11.32 21.39 4.01
C ARG A 709 -12.09 21.38 2.72
N ILE A 710 -11.48 21.89 1.67
CA ILE A 710 -12.12 22.00 0.34
C ILE A 710 -11.20 21.43 -0.72
N ALA A 711 -11.74 20.47 -1.51
CA ALA A 711 -11.13 20.03 -2.75
C ALA A 711 -11.84 20.73 -3.92
N GLU A 712 -11.13 21.64 -4.57
CA GLU A 712 -11.73 22.57 -5.51
C GLU A 712 -11.83 22.04 -6.94
N ASN A 713 -12.86 22.47 -7.68
CA ASN A 713 -12.98 22.33 -9.13
C ASN A 713 -13.07 20.90 -9.64
N PHE A 714 -13.75 20.03 -8.91
CA PHE A 714 -14.04 18.66 -9.34
C PHE A 714 -15.21 18.59 -10.31
N ARG A 715 -15.34 17.48 -11.04
CA ARG A 715 -16.39 17.23 -12.02
C ARG A 715 -17.12 15.92 -11.71
N PHE A 716 -18.44 15.90 -11.87
CA PHE A 716 -19.20 14.68 -11.70
C PHE A 716 -19.03 13.68 -12.86
N VAL A 717 -18.84 12.41 -12.50
CA VAL A 717 -18.83 11.26 -13.42
C VAL A 717 -19.90 10.26 -12.97
N PRO A 718 -20.94 10.04 -13.75
CA PRO A 718 -21.94 9.01 -13.43
C PRO A 718 -21.30 7.62 -13.41
N TYR A 719 -21.53 6.85 -12.34
CA TYR A 719 -20.90 5.54 -12.16
C TYR A 719 -21.80 4.57 -11.40
N ASP A 720 -21.53 3.27 -11.56
CA ASP A 720 -22.19 2.21 -10.81
C ASP A 720 -21.55 2.07 -9.42
N ILE A 721 -22.15 2.72 -8.44
CA ILE A 721 -21.77 2.80 -7.03
C ILE A 721 -23.04 2.86 -6.18
N PRO A 722 -23.10 2.34 -4.95
CA PRO A 722 -24.25 2.47 -4.09
C PRO A 722 -24.66 3.94 -3.88
N ARG A 723 -25.97 4.21 -3.83
CA ARG A 723 -26.50 5.55 -3.59
C ARG A 723 -26.02 6.11 -2.25
N GLY A 724 -25.72 7.42 -2.20
CA GLY A 724 -25.14 8.08 -1.04
C GLY A 724 -23.64 7.81 -0.82
N SER A 725 -23.06 6.85 -1.57
CA SER A 725 -21.61 6.64 -1.65
C SER A 725 -21.04 7.30 -2.88
N ILE A 726 -19.87 7.90 -2.75
CA ILE A 726 -19.13 8.52 -3.85
C ILE A 726 -17.66 8.13 -3.80
N ALA A 727 -16.95 8.36 -4.89
CA ALA A 727 -15.53 8.06 -4.96
C ALA A 727 -14.77 9.10 -5.79
N GLY A 728 -13.47 9.26 -5.54
CA GLY A 728 -12.61 10.13 -6.32
C GLY A 728 -11.14 9.78 -6.18
N TYR A 729 -10.30 10.39 -7.03
CA TYR A 729 -8.90 10.01 -7.08
C TYR A 729 -8.08 10.56 -5.91
N TYR A 730 -7.19 9.73 -5.45
CA TYR A 730 -6.07 10.00 -4.58
C TYR A 730 -4.84 10.37 -5.45
N PRO A 731 -3.97 11.33 -5.12
CA PRO A 731 -3.96 12.08 -3.84
C PRO A 731 -4.80 13.37 -3.83
N GLU A 732 -5.49 13.72 -4.90
CA GLU A 732 -6.17 15.01 -5.06
C GLU A 732 -7.21 15.27 -3.97
N LEU A 733 -7.79 14.20 -3.41
CA LEU A 733 -8.78 14.30 -2.33
C LEU A 733 -8.20 14.14 -0.91
N ASN A 734 -6.87 13.99 -0.75
CA ASN A 734 -6.26 13.85 0.58
C ASN A 734 -6.42 15.08 1.46
N VAL A 735 -6.62 16.25 0.88
CA VAL A 735 -6.96 17.48 1.62
C VAL A 735 -8.23 17.33 2.46
N LEU A 736 -9.14 16.41 2.09
CA LEU A 736 -10.40 16.15 2.79
C LEU A 736 -10.28 15.13 3.92
N VAL A 737 -9.16 14.43 4.04
CA VAL A 737 -8.94 13.41 5.07
C VAL A 737 -8.42 14.08 6.34
N PRO A 738 -9.20 14.20 7.43
CA PRO A 738 -8.73 14.90 8.61
C PRO A 738 -7.62 14.12 9.33
N LEU A 739 -6.62 14.81 9.90
CA LEU A 739 -5.59 14.18 10.73
C LEU A 739 -6.19 13.48 11.96
N GLY A 740 -7.26 14.04 12.54
CA GLY A 740 -7.94 13.45 13.68
C GLY A 740 -8.83 12.24 13.34
N SER A 741 -8.99 11.89 12.05
CA SER A 741 -9.81 10.75 11.63
C SER A 741 -8.93 9.54 11.32
N ALA A 742 -8.78 8.66 12.29
CA ALA A 742 -7.93 7.47 12.23
C ALA A 742 -8.68 6.20 12.63
N GLY A 743 -8.22 5.07 12.11
CA GLY A 743 -8.75 3.75 12.47
C GLY A 743 -8.47 3.42 13.94
N VAL A 744 -9.48 2.93 14.63
CA VAL A 744 -9.35 2.46 16.02
C VAL A 744 -8.27 1.39 16.09
N GLU A 745 -7.40 1.46 17.07
CA GLU A 745 -6.22 0.61 17.32
C GLU A 745 -5.06 0.80 16.31
N SER A 746 -5.34 1.16 15.05
CA SER A 746 -4.32 1.16 13.98
C SER A 746 -3.75 2.55 13.66
N ASP A 747 -4.39 3.62 14.08
CA ASP A 747 -4.07 4.99 13.68
C ASP A 747 -3.98 5.18 12.15
N THR A 748 -4.53 4.23 11.36
CA THR A 748 -4.53 4.35 9.89
C THR A 748 -5.51 5.44 9.46
N PRO A 749 -5.10 6.42 8.63
CA PRO A 749 -6.00 7.47 8.16
C PRO A 749 -7.24 6.91 7.46
N THR A 750 -8.42 7.44 7.76
CA THR A 750 -9.71 6.91 7.27
C THR A 750 -10.04 7.40 5.86
N SER A 751 -9.11 7.26 4.92
CA SER A 751 -9.22 7.77 3.53
C SER A 751 -10.38 7.17 2.73
N LYS A 752 -11.06 6.16 3.26
CA LYS A 752 -12.24 5.53 2.65
C LYS A 752 -13.52 5.70 3.48
N SER A 753 -13.47 6.61 4.44
CA SER A 753 -14.57 6.83 5.37
C SER A 753 -14.72 8.33 5.67
N ILE A 754 -14.84 9.15 4.61
CA ILE A 754 -14.90 10.60 4.69
C ILE A 754 -16.35 11.04 4.47
N MET A 755 -16.86 11.93 5.32
CA MET A 755 -18.16 12.56 5.10
C MET A 755 -17.96 13.91 4.41
N VAL A 756 -18.72 14.15 3.32
CA VAL A 756 -18.58 15.36 2.49
C VAL A 756 -19.93 15.87 2.02
N SER A 757 -19.94 17.17 1.64
CA SER A 757 -21.01 17.82 0.90
C SER A 757 -20.45 18.50 -0.36
N PHE A 758 -21.31 19.10 -1.18
CA PHE A 758 -20.92 19.78 -2.40
C PHE A 758 -21.33 21.25 -2.40
N ARG A 759 -20.41 22.10 -2.85
CA ARG A 759 -20.67 23.51 -3.18
C ARG A 759 -20.63 23.66 -4.71
N ARG A 760 -21.73 24.10 -5.31
CA ARG A 760 -21.75 24.34 -6.76
C ARG A 760 -20.86 25.52 -7.12
N ARG A 761 -20.08 25.37 -8.17
CA ARG A 761 -19.40 26.50 -8.81
C ARG A 761 -20.30 27.09 -9.88
N GLN A 762 -20.49 28.42 -9.84
CA GLN A 762 -21.10 29.12 -10.96
C GLN A 762 -20.19 28.98 -12.17
N ALA A 763 -20.75 28.75 -13.35
CA ALA A 763 -19.97 28.76 -14.59
C ALA A 763 -19.26 30.12 -14.72
N PRO A 764 -17.96 30.15 -15.07
CA PRO A 764 -17.22 31.39 -15.24
C PRO A 764 -17.82 32.25 -16.35
#